data_139cfa6c5c3d6239a141f60902e8d537
#
_entry.id   139cfa6c5c3d6239a141f60902e8d537
#
_cell.length_a   1.000
_cell.length_b   1.000
_cell.length_c   1.000
_cell.angle_alpha   90.00
_cell.angle_beta   90.00
_cell.angle_gamma   90.00
#
_symmetry.space_group_name_H-M   'P 1'
#
loop_
_entity.id
_entity.type
_entity.pdbx_description
1 polymer ?
#
loop_
_entity_poly.entity_id
_entity_poly.type
_entity_poly.pdbx_seq_one_letter_code
_entity_poly.pdbx_strand_id
1 'polypeptide(L)'
;MQERYTKQAENVLALAKEAASSCGHSYIGTEHLLVGLVEEKEGTAGRVLEEFGIQADKAMALIDKLIAPPGNTAVSQKPGFSPRSRRVLEGAYAEAESMRFEEVGTEHILLAMLKETDCVGTRLLYTMGANIQKLYAAVLTAMGMDSDAIAEEFQAVKASKGRNSSVTPTLDQYSRDLTAMAEEGKLDPVVGRDKEIARLIQILSRRTKNNPCLTGEPGVGKTAIVEGLAQRIVTGMVPDTVKDKRVVVLDLSGMVAGSKYRGEFEERIRNVIDEVSEQQGILLFIDEIHTIIGAGGAEGALDASNILKPSLSRGEIQLIGATTLEEYRKYIEKDAALERRFQPIIVEEPTEEEAVEILKGLRPYYEKHHDVEILDEALEAAVKMSVRYINDRFLPDKAIDIIDEAASKVQLAGYRPSPKAEALEREIHDILKQKEQAVINADLEGAKAAQAKQNEAEAELEKIRRKAERKNRKNPLTVDEEAVAGIVSDWTKIPVQRLTEGESRRLANLEKVLKKRVIGQDEAVSAVARAVKRGRVGLKDPARPIGSFLFLGPTGVGKTELSKALAEAVFGSEQAMIRVDMSEYMEKHSVSKMIGSPPGYVGYEEGGQLSEKVRRNPYSVILFDEIEKAHPDVFNILLQVLDDGHITDAQGRKVDFKQTIIIMTSNAGAQMIMEPKHLGFMSGDTEKRDYERMKSGVMEEVRRMFKPEFLNRIDEIMVFHSLNKENIRKIVTILLKNLEKRCQEQLDIILKVTGAAKDLIADAGFDSKYGARPLRRAIQTKIGDEMATEILEGRIKAGDTVQVKVKDKKIYFEVKDAEKA
;
A
#
# COMPACT_ATOMS: atom_id res chain seq x y z
N MET A 1 6.62 51.06 32.23
CA MET A 1 5.50 50.12 32.18
C MET A 1 4.61 50.07 33.44
N GLN A 2 4.67 50.99 34.38
CA GLN A 2 3.89 50.89 35.63
C GLN A 2 2.73 51.92 35.75
N GLU A 3 2.41 52.70 34.71
CA GLU A 3 1.50 53.83 34.83
C GLU A 3 0.15 53.67 34.15
N ARG A 4 -0.26 52.47 33.79
CA ARG A 4 -1.56 52.28 33.08
C ARG A 4 -2.41 51.09 33.57
N TYR A 5 -2.27 50.65 34.78
CA TYR A 5 -3.14 49.65 35.37
C TYR A 5 -4.18 50.28 36.29
N THR A 6 -5.41 49.73 36.28
CA THR A 6 -6.41 50.07 37.26
C THR A 6 -5.98 49.59 38.65
N LYS A 7 -6.50 50.19 39.75
CA LYS A 7 -6.18 49.73 41.12
C LYS A 7 -6.43 48.22 41.33
N GLN A 8 -7.51 47.71 40.72
CA GLN A 8 -7.82 46.28 40.81
C GLN A 8 -6.82 45.43 40.05
N ALA A 9 -6.33 45.87 38.86
CA ALA A 9 -5.29 45.15 38.13
C ALA A 9 -3.95 45.19 38.85
N GLU A 10 -3.59 46.28 39.54
CA GLU A 10 -2.40 46.34 40.39
C GLU A 10 -2.50 45.38 41.56
N ASN A 11 -3.67 45.25 42.19
CA ASN A 11 -3.97 44.27 43.21
C ASN A 11 -3.78 42.84 42.71
N VAL A 12 -4.27 42.51 41.53
CA VAL A 12 -4.05 41.20 40.88
C VAL A 12 -2.58 40.88 40.76
N LEU A 13 -1.75 41.84 40.33
CA LEU A 13 -0.31 41.63 40.20
C LEU A 13 0.38 41.42 41.55
N ALA A 14 -0.13 42.09 42.59
CA ALA A 14 0.36 41.92 43.97
C ALA A 14 0.00 40.52 44.54
N LEU A 15 -1.27 40.13 44.38
CA LEU A 15 -1.79 38.82 44.80
C LEU A 15 -1.09 37.65 43.99
N ALA A 16 -0.86 37.83 42.69
CA ALA A 16 -0.08 36.86 41.93
C ALA A 16 1.36 36.67 42.43
N LYS A 17 1.97 37.76 42.92
CA LYS A 17 3.29 37.68 43.49
C LYS A 17 3.27 36.99 44.85
N GLU A 18 2.26 37.20 45.67
CA GLU A 18 2.04 36.53 46.94
C GLU A 18 1.77 35.04 46.74
N ALA A 19 0.92 34.67 45.78
CA ALA A 19 0.67 33.31 45.37
C ALA A 19 1.96 32.60 44.91
N ALA A 20 2.78 33.24 44.08
CA ALA A 20 4.08 32.67 43.67
C ALA A 20 5.01 32.43 44.87
N SER A 21 5.01 33.36 45.83
CA SER A 21 5.83 33.22 47.04
C SER A 21 5.32 32.12 47.98
N SER A 22 4.01 31.96 48.11
CA SER A 22 3.39 30.89 48.92
C SER A 22 3.65 29.50 48.35
N CYS A 23 3.65 29.36 47.00
CA CYS A 23 4.04 28.11 46.30
C CYS A 23 5.56 27.89 46.27
N GLY A 24 6.38 28.83 46.79
CA GLY A 24 7.84 28.70 46.78
C GLY A 24 8.48 28.84 45.39
N HIS A 25 7.77 29.43 44.43
CA HIS A 25 8.28 29.59 43.07
C HIS A 25 9.18 30.81 42.91
N SER A 26 10.25 30.70 42.13
CA SER A 26 11.20 31.78 41.86
C SER A 26 10.72 32.73 40.73
N TYR A 27 9.56 32.49 40.17
CA TYR A 27 8.98 33.28 39.07
C TYR A 27 7.46 33.42 39.22
N ILE A 28 6.88 34.46 38.61
CA ILE A 28 5.44 34.69 38.56
C ILE A 28 4.97 34.14 37.20
N GLY A 29 4.30 32.99 37.20
CA GLY A 29 3.72 32.34 36.02
C GLY A 29 2.28 32.79 35.76
N THR A 30 1.70 32.33 34.64
CA THR A 30 0.30 32.62 34.28
C THR A 30 -0.67 31.95 35.26
N GLU A 31 -0.30 30.85 35.87
CA GLU A 31 -1.02 30.19 36.98
C GLU A 31 -1.19 31.10 38.19
N HIS A 32 -0.14 31.84 38.57
CA HIS A 32 -0.20 32.78 39.66
C HIS A 32 -1.04 34.02 39.32
N LEU A 33 -0.97 34.49 38.07
CA LEU A 33 -1.85 35.54 37.57
C LEU A 33 -3.31 35.13 37.65
N LEU A 34 -3.63 33.87 37.33
CA LEU A 34 -4.99 33.33 37.45
C LEU A 34 -5.48 33.36 38.91
N VAL A 35 -4.62 32.93 39.87
CA VAL A 35 -4.97 33.01 41.30
C VAL A 35 -5.23 34.43 41.72
N GLY A 36 -4.40 35.40 41.33
CA GLY A 36 -4.61 36.79 41.59
C GLY A 36 -5.92 37.36 41.04
N LEU A 37 -6.29 36.94 39.82
CA LEU A 37 -7.57 37.32 39.18
C LEU A 37 -8.78 36.73 39.90
N VAL A 38 -8.68 35.51 40.45
CA VAL A 38 -9.77 34.89 41.24
C VAL A 38 -9.90 35.48 42.63
N GLU A 39 -8.80 35.86 43.26
CA GLU A 39 -8.79 36.50 44.62
C GLU A 39 -9.28 37.93 44.59
N GLU A 40 -9.07 38.67 43.48
CA GLU A 40 -9.52 40.04 43.32
C GLU A 40 -11.05 40.07 42.92
N LYS A 41 -11.90 40.01 43.94
CA LYS A 41 -13.39 39.91 43.77
C LYS A 41 -14.08 41.21 43.34
N GLU A 42 -13.44 42.37 43.52
CA GLU A 42 -14.01 43.64 43.12
C GLU A 42 -13.83 43.90 41.61
N GLY A 43 -12.89 43.24 40.96
CA GLY A 43 -12.61 43.32 39.54
C GLY A 43 -13.65 42.57 38.67
N THR A 44 -13.84 43.01 37.44
CA THR A 44 -14.76 42.38 36.46
C THR A 44 -14.39 40.92 36.23
N ALA A 45 -13.09 40.62 36.12
CA ALA A 45 -12.60 39.25 35.91
C ALA A 45 -12.92 38.33 37.08
N GLY A 46 -12.70 38.81 38.32
CA GLY A 46 -12.97 38.04 39.54
C GLY A 46 -14.46 37.67 39.66
N ARG A 47 -15.34 38.59 39.39
CA ARG A 47 -16.81 38.34 39.40
C ARG A 47 -17.23 37.28 38.36
N VAL A 48 -16.75 37.38 37.13
CA VAL A 48 -17.04 36.41 36.08
C VAL A 48 -16.47 35.05 36.42
N LEU A 49 -15.26 34.96 36.94
CA LEU A 49 -14.66 33.71 37.37
C LEU A 49 -15.40 33.04 38.52
N GLU A 50 -15.94 33.83 39.48
CA GLU A 50 -16.78 33.35 40.57
C GLU A 50 -18.12 32.80 40.09
N GLU A 51 -18.77 33.44 39.09
CA GLU A 51 -19.97 32.94 38.43
C GLU A 51 -19.78 31.62 37.73
N PHE A 52 -18.56 31.35 37.17
CA PHE A 52 -18.18 30.09 36.60
C PHE A 52 -17.70 29.06 37.62
N GLY A 53 -17.77 29.35 38.92
CA GLY A 53 -17.44 28.45 40.02
C GLY A 53 -15.93 28.19 40.21
N ILE A 54 -15.11 29.10 39.68
CA ILE A 54 -13.64 29.03 39.83
C ILE A 54 -13.29 29.61 41.21
N GLN A 55 -12.57 28.79 42.04
CA GLN A 55 -12.19 29.15 43.40
C GLN A 55 -10.66 29.15 43.55
N ALA A 56 -10.11 30.12 44.26
CA ALA A 56 -8.66 30.27 44.45
C ALA A 56 -8.02 29.04 45.13
N ASP A 57 -8.69 28.48 46.16
CA ASP A 57 -8.22 27.31 46.88
C ASP A 57 -8.06 26.08 45.94
N LYS A 58 -8.99 25.91 44.98
CA LYS A 58 -8.90 24.82 44.00
C LYS A 58 -7.78 25.06 42.99
N ALA A 59 -7.59 26.32 42.57
CA ALA A 59 -6.51 26.67 41.67
C ALA A 59 -5.14 26.44 42.35
N MET A 60 -4.98 26.87 43.60
CA MET A 60 -3.77 26.63 44.39
C MET A 60 -3.48 25.13 44.59
N ALA A 61 -4.49 24.34 44.97
CA ALA A 61 -4.35 22.89 45.13
C ALA A 61 -3.95 22.17 43.81
N LEU A 62 -4.40 22.69 42.66
CA LEU A 62 -3.99 22.18 41.36
C LEU A 62 -2.57 22.60 40.99
N ILE A 63 -2.15 23.80 41.34
CA ILE A 63 -0.77 24.26 41.15
C ILE A 63 0.21 23.37 41.93
N ASP A 64 -0.06 23.13 43.20
CA ASP A 64 0.77 22.25 44.05
C ASP A 64 0.83 20.80 43.54
N LYS A 65 -0.25 20.32 42.92
CA LYS A 65 -0.32 18.93 42.42
C LYS A 65 0.29 18.74 41.04
N LEU A 66 0.23 19.74 40.15
CA LEU A 66 0.58 19.62 38.74
C LEU A 66 1.93 20.26 38.39
N ILE A 67 2.41 21.20 39.19
CA ILE A 67 3.66 21.89 38.98
C ILE A 67 4.69 21.33 39.96
N ALA A 68 5.81 20.84 39.44
CA ALA A 68 6.84 20.18 40.22
C ALA A 68 7.32 21.07 41.38
N PRO A 69 7.56 20.53 42.58
CA PRO A 69 8.07 21.31 43.71
C PRO A 69 9.41 21.95 43.34
N PRO A 70 9.71 23.13 43.86
CA PRO A 70 10.94 23.85 43.55
C PRO A 70 12.15 22.97 43.90
N GLY A 71 13.01 22.69 42.94
CA GLY A 71 14.31 22.13 43.22
C GLY A 71 15.07 23.07 44.16
N ASN A 72 16.01 22.56 44.95
CA ASN A 72 16.83 23.25 45.99
C ASN A 72 17.66 24.45 45.47
N THR A 73 17.05 25.35 44.73
CA THR A 73 17.64 26.60 44.25
C THR A 73 17.21 27.73 45.21
N ALA A 74 18.15 28.45 45.75
CA ALA A 74 17.92 29.58 46.67
C ALA A 74 16.84 30.51 46.11
N VAL A 75 15.76 30.71 46.88
CA VAL A 75 14.64 31.56 46.53
C VAL A 75 15.19 33.01 46.36
N SER A 76 15.05 33.55 45.13
CA SER A 76 15.35 34.96 44.87
C SER A 76 14.36 35.82 45.66
N GLN A 77 14.86 36.83 46.40
CA GLN A 77 14.02 37.71 47.20
C GLN A 77 12.97 38.56 46.43
N LYS A 78 12.97 38.52 45.10
CA LYS A 78 11.95 39.14 44.24
C LYS A 78 11.68 38.30 42.99
N PRO A 79 10.64 37.48 42.97
CA PRO A 79 10.29 36.70 41.80
C PRO A 79 9.92 37.63 40.61
N GLY A 80 10.52 37.38 39.46
CA GLY A 80 10.22 38.08 38.21
C GLY A 80 9.12 37.39 37.39
N PHE A 81 8.42 38.12 36.50
CA PHE A 81 7.46 37.52 35.60
C PHE A 81 8.11 36.55 34.62
N SER A 82 7.47 35.41 34.39
CA SER A 82 7.90 34.44 33.38
C SER A 82 7.73 35.05 31.97
N PRO A 83 8.42 34.53 30.93
CA PRO A 83 8.27 35.02 29.57
C PRO A 83 6.81 34.97 29.06
N ARG A 84 6.05 33.95 29.47
CA ARG A 84 4.63 33.80 29.13
C ARG A 84 3.73 34.77 29.88
N SER A 85 3.98 35.02 31.16
CA SER A 85 3.24 36.03 31.93
C SER A 85 3.48 37.43 31.39
N ARG A 86 4.70 37.74 30.92
CA ARG A 86 4.98 39.01 30.24
C ARG A 86 4.17 39.17 28.95
N ARG A 87 4.08 38.13 28.12
CA ARG A 87 3.24 38.14 26.90
C ARG A 87 1.79 38.37 27.22
N VAL A 88 1.25 37.70 28.23
CA VAL A 88 -0.14 37.93 28.69
C VAL A 88 -0.34 39.38 29.12
N LEU A 89 0.59 39.97 29.86
CA LEU A 89 0.48 41.39 30.30
C LEU A 89 0.65 42.33 29.09
N GLU A 90 1.54 42.06 28.15
CA GLU A 90 1.66 42.83 26.90
C GLU A 90 0.41 42.68 26.04
N GLY A 91 -0.18 41.51 25.97
CA GLY A 91 -1.45 41.26 25.31
C GLY A 91 -2.61 42.01 25.96
N ALA A 92 -2.63 42.14 27.30
CA ALA A 92 -3.63 42.92 28.02
C ALA A 92 -3.58 44.42 27.69
N TYR A 93 -2.38 44.96 27.41
CA TYR A 93 -2.26 46.33 26.89
C TYR A 93 -2.85 46.46 25.49
N ALA A 94 -2.57 45.52 24.60
CA ALA A 94 -3.11 45.53 23.25
C ALA A 94 -4.65 45.40 23.26
N GLU A 95 -5.21 44.56 24.16
CA GLU A 95 -6.66 44.42 24.33
C GLU A 95 -7.30 45.75 24.81
N ALA A 96 -6.73 46.39 25.85
CA ALA A 96 -7.22 47.65 26.34
C ALA A 96 -7.18 48.75 25.25
N GLU A 97 -6.09 48.80 24.46
CA GLU A 97 -5.95 49.76 23.37
C GLU A 97 -6.96 49.49 22.23
N SER A 98 -7.15 48.21 21.86
CA SER A 98 -8.11 47.81 20.82
C SER A 98 -9.55 48.16 21.21
N MET A 99 -9.89 48.07 22.49
CA MET A 99 -11.18 48.38 23.06
C MET A 99 -11.31 49.86 23.50
N ARG A 100 -10.28 50.69 23.26
CA ARG A 100 -10.24 52.13 23.57
C ARG A 100 -10.36 52.48 25.06
N PHE A 101 -9.80 51.62 25.91
CA PHE A 101 -9.69 51.93 27.35
C PHE A 101 -8.34 52.63 27.63
N GLU A 102 -8.34 53.60 28.52
CA GLU A 102 -7.13 54.33 28.90
C GLU A 102 -6.23 53.56 29.86
N GLU A 103 -6.80 52.63 30.67
CA GLU A 103 -6.13 51.81 31.65
C GLU A 103 -6.44 50.34 31.47
N VAL A 104 -5.46 49.50 31.81
CA VAL A 104 -5.58 48.02 31.75
C VAL A 104 -6.32 47.54 32.99
N GLY A 105 -7.53 47.01 32.84
CA GLY A 105 -8.31 46.39 33.92
C GLY A 105 -8.06 44.88 34.04
N THR A 106 -8.68 44.27 35.05
CA THR A 106 -8.62 42.82 35.32
C THR A 106 -9.18 41.99 34.15
N GLU A 107 -10.25 42.49 33.48
CA GLU A 107 -10.89 41.93 32.32
C GLU A 107 -9.91 41.80 31.15
N HIS A 108 -9.09 42.80 30.89
CA HIS A 108 -8.11 42.77 29.82
C HIS A 108 -7.00 41.71 30.08
N ILE A 109 -6.57 41.56 31.35
CA ILE A 109 -5.63 40.51 31.72
C ILE A 109 -6.24 39.14 31.52
N LEU A 110 -7.51 38.93 31.89
CA LEU A 110 -8.21 37.67 31.68
C LEU A 110 -8.41 37.36 30.21
N LEU A 111 -8.86 38.34 29.40
CA LEU A 111 -9.03 38.17 27.95
C LEU A 111 -7.74 37.81 27.27
N ALA A 112 -6.64 38.50 27.59
CA ALA A 112 -5.31 38.16 27.05
C ALA A 112 -4.86 36.74 27.45
N MET A 113 -5.13 36.32 28.70
CA MET A 113 -4.84 34.97 29.16
C MET A 113 -5.68 33.92 28.43
N LEU A 114 -6.97 34.16 28.18
CA LEU A 114 -7.86 33.25 27.43
C LEU A 114 -7.50 33.15 25.95
N LYS A 115 -6.94 34.21 25.37
CA LYS A 115 -6.39 34.20 23.99
C LYS A 115 -5.10 33.38 23.87
N GLU A 116 -4.27 33.35 24.92
CA GLU A 116 -3.05 32.54 25.00
C GLU A 116 -3.39 31.09 25.41
N THR A 117 -3.83 30.29 24.45
CA THR A 117 -4.37 28.94 24.68
C THR A 117 -3.37 27.95 25.30
N ASP A 118 -2.08 28.20 25.17
CA ASP A 118 -1.00 27.31 25.59
C ASP A 118 -0.41 27.67 26.97
N CYS A 119 -1.01 28.66 27.66
CA CYS A 119 -0.52 29.04 28.99
C CYS A 119 -1.09 28.15 30.10
N VAL A 120 -0.34 28.03 31.20
CA VAL A 120 -0.71 27.17 32.34
C VAL A 120 -2.01 27.66 32.99
N GLY A 121 -2.24 28.98 33.07
CA GLY A 121 -3.48 29.56 33.60
C GLY A 121 -4.71 29.08 32.81
N THR A 122 -4.67 29.06 31.49
CA THR A 122 -5.79 28.60 30.64
C THR A 122 -6.00 27.08 30.77
N ARG A 123 -4.93 26.29 30.90
CA ARG A 123 -5.03 24.84 31.16
C ARG A 123 -5.65 24.54 32.52
N LEU A 124 -5.35 25.32 33.55
CA LEU A 124 -5.99 25.19 34.86
C LEU A 124 -7.47 25.50 34.82
N LEU A 125 -7.89 26.57 34.12
CA LEU A 125 -9.31 26.89 33.89
C LEU A 125 -10.04 25.72 33.22
N TYR A 126 -9.43 25.13 32.18
CA TYR A 126 -9.98 23.97 31.53
C TYR A 126 -10.08 22.73 32.45
N THR A 127 -9.05 22.46 33.26
CA THR A 127 -9.03 21.36 34.25
C THR A 127 -10.08 21.55 35.35
N MET A 128 -10.41 22.80 35.70
CA MET A 128 -11.48 23.13 36.62
C MET A 128 -12.87 23.08 36.00
N GLY A 129 -12.99 22.70 34.71
CA GLY A 129 -14.25 22.51 34.01
C GLY A 129 -14.83 23.77 33.35
N ALA A 130 -14.07 24.88 33.30
CA ALA A 130 -14.52 26.10 32.65
C ALA A 130 -14.51 25.94 31.12
N ASN A 131 -15.64 26.26 30.48
CA ASN A 131 -15.66 26.42 29.05
C ASN A 131 -15.07 27.76 28.66
N ILE A 132 -13.83 27.73 28.11
CA ILE A 132 -13.07 28.95 27.76
C ILE A 132 -13.88 29.90 26.84
N GLN A 133 -14.64 29.33 25.91
CA GLN A 133 -15.45 30.13 24.99
C GLN A 133 -16.60 30.87 25.70
N LYS A 134 -17.29 30.17 26.60
CA LYS A 134 -18.37 30.80 27.41
C LYS A 134 -17.80 31.83 28.39
N LEU A 135 -16.64 31.54 28.95
CA LEU A 135 -15.95 32.45 29.85
C LEU A 135 -15.52 33.73 29.13
N TYR A 136 -14.95 33.61 27.94
CA TYR A 136 -14.58 34.75 27.09
C TYR A 136 -15.79 35.62 26.73
N ALA A 137 -16.88 35.00 26.28
CA ALA A 137 -18.11 35.71 25.97
C ALA A 137 -18.72 36.40 27.22
N ALA A 138 -18.65 35.76 28.38
CA ALA A 138 -19.16 36.36 29.64
C ALA A 138 -18.34 37.59 30.07
N VAL A 139 -17.01 37.57 29.87
CA VAL A 139 -16.15 38.75 30.16
C VAL A 139 -16.54 39.92 29.22
N LEU A 140 -16.71 39.68 27.92
CA LEU A 140 -17.10 40.70 26.96
C LEU A 140 -18.49 41.26 27.27
N THR A 141 -19.45 40.40 27.65
CA THR A 141 -20.79 40.82 28.09
C THR A 141 -20.72 41.67 29.34
N ALA A 142 -19.86 41.29 30.31
CA ALA A 142 -19.68 42.09 31.55
C ALA A 142 -19.01 43.46 31.29
N MET A 143 -18.28 43.58 30.16
CA MET A 143 -17.75 44.87 29.68
C MET A 143 -18.77 45.70 28.89
N GLY A 144 -19.98 45.19 28.65
CA GLY A 144 -21.07 45.90 27.96
C GLY A 144 -21.03 45.79 26.43
N MET A 145 -20.36 44.78 25.86
CA MET A 145 -20.37 44.55 24.41
C MET A 145 -21.63 43.83 23.96
N ASP A 146 -22.21 44.28 22.82
CA ASP A 146 -23.40 43.65 22.22
C ASP A 146 -23.10 42.25 21.60
N SER A 147 -24.17 41.42 21.51
CA SER A 147 -24.10 40.05 21.01
C SER A 147 -23.47 39.93 19.61
N ASP A 148 -23.69 40.88 18.73
CA ASP A 148 -23.17 40.87 17.36
C ASP A 148 -21.68 41.21 17.32
N ALA A 149 -21.23 42.15 18.15
CA ALA A 149 -19.81 42.47 18.33
C ALA A 149 -19.04 41.28 18.97
N ILE A 150 -19.67 40.55 19.89
CA ILE A 150 -19.12 39.33 20.46
C ILE A 150 -18.95 38.23 19.40
N ALA A 151 -19.94 38.11 18.48
CA ALA A 151 -19.88 37.14 17.40
C ALA A 151 -18.77 37.46 16.37
N GLU A 152 -18.59 38.73 16.02
CA GLU A 152 -17.53 39.21 15.14
C GLU A 152 -16.15 39.02 15.78
N GLU A 153 -15.97 39.33 17.04
CA GLU A 153 -14.70 39.11 17.75
C GLU A 153 -14.40 37.63 17.92
N PHE A 154 -15.43 36.78 18.10
CA PHE A 154 -15.32 35.35 18.13
C PHE A 154 -14.87 34.76 16.77
N GLN A 155 -15.35 35.32 15.66
CA GLN A 155 -14.86 34.96 14.31
C GLN A 155 -13.43 35.46 14.09
N ALA A 156 -13.10 36.66 14.57
CA ALA A 156 -11.75 37.18 14.53
C ALA A 156 -10.75 36.36 15.39
N VAL A 157 -11.16 35.91 16.57
CA VAL A 157 -10.38 35.00 17.44
C VAL A 157 -10.26 33.59 16.83
N LYS A 158 -11.29 33.11 16.11
CA LYS A 158 -11.25 31.87 15.38
C LYS A 158 -10.35 31.97 14.13
N ALA A 159 -10.33 33.11 13.50
CA ALA A 159 -9.41 33.43 12.40
C ALA A 159 -7.97 33.65 12.91
N SER A 160 -7.79 34.19 14.14
CA SER A 160 -6.50 34.36 14.81
C SER A 160 -5.98 33.07 15.45
N LYS A 161 -6.82 32.03 15.66
CA LYS A 161 -6.39 30.67 16.08
C LYS A 161 -5.56 29.94 15.03
N GLY A 162 -5.49 30.47 13.78
CA GLY A 162 -4.55 30.06 12.75
C GLY A 162 -3.34 30.98 12.59
N ARG A 163 -3.28 32.06 13.39
CA ARG A 163 -2.18 33.02 13.31
C ARG A 163 -1.48 33.12 14.68
N ASN A 164 -0.60 32.17 14.98
CA ASN A 164 0.71 32.61 15.45
C ASN A 164 1.11 33.72 14.46
N SER A 165 1.58 34.84 14.89
CA SER A 165 2.24 35.81 14.02
C SER A 165 3.55 35.17 13.53
N SER A 166 3.44 34.15 12.71
CA SER A 166 4.54 33.63 11.94
C SER A 166 4.86 34.69 10.91
N VAL A 167 6.08 35.01 10.79
CA VAL A 167 6.57 35.95 9.77
C VAL A 167 6.27 35.38 8.37
N THR A 168 5.78 34.13 8.28
CA THR A 168 5.46 33.38 7.06
C THR A 168 4.07 32.70 7.14
N PRO A 169 2.97 33.48 7.19
CA PRO A 169 1.62 32.91 7.41
C PRO A 169 1.11 32.03 6.26
N THR A 170 1.43 32.37 5.01
CA THR A 170 1.02 31.60 3.85
C THR A 170 1.83 30.30 3.74
N LEU A 171 3.14 30.38 3.97
CA LEU A 171 4.01 29.21 3.99
C LEU A 171 3.59 28.22 5.07
N ASP A 172 3.36 28.67 6.31
CA ASP A 172 2.99 27.78 7.43
C ASP A 172 1.61 27.12 7.23
N GLN A 173 0.72 27.74 6.45
CA GLN A 173 -0.58 27.15 6.11
C GLN A 173 -0.45 25.96 5.14
N TYR A 174 0.50 26.00 4.20
CA TYR A 174 0.65 25.01 3.13
C TYR A 174 1.97 24.25 3.22
N SER A 175 2.54 24.13 4.41
CA SER A 175 3.82 23.46 4.59
C SER A 175 3.92 22.68 5.89
N ARG A 176 4.95 21.80 5.94
CA ARG A 176 5.36 21.09 7.16
C ARG A 176 6.79 21.48 7.49
N ASP A 177 7.03 21.89 8.72
CA ASP A 177 8.35 22.24 9.21
C ASP A 177 9.07 20.99 9.73
N LEU A 178 10.04 20.48 8.95
CA LEU A 178 10.83 19.31 9.34
C LEU A 178 11.77 19.60 10.50
N THR A 179 12.27 20.84 10.62
CA THR A 179 13.17 21.24 11.69
C THR A 179 12.43 21.23 13.04
N ALA A 180 11.21 21.79 13.06
CA ALA A 180 10.35 21.73 14.24
C ALA A 180 9.95 20.30 14.59
N MET A 181 9.61 19.47 13.60
CA MET A 181 9.32 18.04 13.83
C MET A 181 10.52 17.27 14.36
N ALA A 182 11.74 17.60 13.91
CA ALA A 182 12.97 17.01 14.44
C ALA A 182 13.22 17.40 15.89
N GLU A 183 12.98 18.67 16.27
CA GLU A 183 13.06 19.14 17.67
C GLU A 183 12.05 18.40 18.58
N GLU A 184 10.87 18.14 18.07
CA GLU A 184 9.83 17.40 18.78
C GLU A 184 10.07 15.87 18.81
N GLY A 185 11.09 15.37 18.11
CA GLY A 185 11.39 13.94 18.01
C GLY A 185 10.32 13.13 17.26
N LYS A 186 9.62 13.78 16.31
CA LYS A 186 8.56 13.15 15.52
C LYS A 186 9.04 12.55 14.20
N LEU A 187 10.30 12.79 13.81
CA LEU A 187 10.88 12.23 12.61
C LEU A 187 11.52 10.86 12.90
N ASP A 188 11.38 9.95 11.95
CA ASP A 188 12.06 8.66 11.99
C ASP A 188 13.59 8.82 11.83
N PRO A 189 14.40 7.93 12.41
CA PRO A 189 15.85 8.00 12.26
C PRO A 189 16.26 7.68 10.83
N VAL A 190 17.15 8.49 10.27
CA VAL A 190 17.70 8.28 8.94
C VAL A 190 19.00 7.50 9.03
N VAL A 191 19.04 6.33 8.41
CA VAL A 191 20.16 5.38 8.44
C VAL A 191 20.73 5.20 7.03
N GLY A 192 22.05 5.13 6.91
CA GLY A 192 22.73 4.74 5.66
C GLY A 192 22.79 5.79 4.56
N ARG A 193 22.37 7.06 4.82
CA ARG A 193 22.36 8.16 3.82
C ARG A 193 23.34 9.30 4.11
N ASP A 194 24.42 9.01 4.83
CA ASP A 194 25.40 10.01 5.26
C ASP A 194 26.10 10.71 4.09
N LYS A 195 26.39 9.96 3.01
CA LYS A 195 27.06 10.48 1.82
C LYS A 195 26.19 11.48 1.07
N GLU A 196 24.91 11.13 0.88
CA GLU A 196 23.93 11.97 0.20
C GLU A 196 23.62 13.23 1.00
N ILE A 197 23.46 13.14 2.32
CA ILE A 197 23.25 14.28 3.22
C ILE A 197 24.49 15.19 3.21
N ALA A 198 25.71 14.64 3.29
CA ALA A 198 26.93 15.43 3.21
C ALA A 198 27.03 16.16 1.84
N ARG A 199 26.66 15.49 0.76
CA ARG A 199 26.63 16.10 -0.57
C ARG A 199 25.56 17.20 -0.68
N LEU A 200 24.39 16.97 -0.07
CA LEU A 200 23.32 17.96 0.02
C LEU A 200 23.81 19.24 0.72
N ILE A 201 24.41 19.09 1.89
CA ILE A 201 25.00 20.21 2.66
C ILE A 201 26.09 20.93 1.84
N GLN A 202 26.95 20.17 1.16
CA GLN A 202 28.00 20.75 0.32
C GLN A 202 27.43 21.63 -0.78
N ILE A 203 26.33 21.20 -1.45
CA ILE A 203 25.70 21.97 -2.52
C ILE A 203 25.02 23.21 -1.95
N LEU A 204 24.27 23.08 -0.84
CA LEU A 204 23.62 24.23 -0.17
C LEU A 204 24.61 25.31 0.26
N SER A 205 25.85 24.95 0.55
CA SER A 205 26.92 25.88 0.96
C SER A 205 27.65 26.55 -0.24
N ARG A 206 27.27 26.22 -1.49
CA ARG A 206 27.92 26.84 -2.68
C ARG A 206 27.39 28.25 -2.93
N ARG A 207 28.20 29.06 -3.58
CA ARG A 207 27.80 30.42 -3.99
C ARG A 207 26.85 30.44 -5.19
N THR A 208 27.00 29.48 -6.09
CA THR A 208 26.17 29.29 -7.29
C THR A 208 25.81 27.84 -7.47
N LYS A 209 24.70 27.53 -8.14
CA LYS A 209 24.15 26.16 -8.23
C LYS A 209 23.96 25.55 -6.84
N ASN A 210 23.37 26.32 -5.92
CA ASN A 210 23.16 25.98 -4.52
C ASN A 210 21.77 25.39 -4.25
N ASN A 211 21.06 25.01 -5.30
CA ASN A 211 19.79 24.28 -5.19
C ASN A 211 20.01 22.82 -5.56
N PRO A 212 20.11 21.91 -4.59
CA PRO A 212 20.21 20.49 -4.84
C PRO A 212 18.90 19.92 -5.37
N CYS A 213 18.98 18.95 -6.27
CA CYS A 213 17.85 18.15 -6.72
C CYS A 213 18.15 16.66 -6.52
N LEU A 214 17.43 16.01 -5.63
CA LEU A 214 17.52 14.59 -5.37
C LEU A 214 16.84 13.83 -6.53
N THR A 215 17.63 13.08 -7.28
CA THR A 215 17.15 12.32 -8.45
C THR A 215 17.29 10.83 -8.20
N GLY A 216 16.20 10.08 -8.32
CA GLY A 216 16.20 8.63 -8.08
C GLY A 216 14.80 8.05 -8.25
N GLU A 217 14.72 6.74 -8.29
CA GLU A 217 13.45 6.03 -8.43
C GLU A 217 12.50 6.28 -7.24
N PRO A 218 11.19 6.10 -7.41
CA PRO A 218 10.23 6.19 -6.29
C PRO A 218 10.58 5.18 -5.20
N GLY A 219 10.47 5.58 -3.91
CA GLY A 219 10.70 4.67 -2.79
C GLY A 219 12.16 4.43 -2.39
N VAL A 220 13.16 5.10 -3.04
CA VAL A 220 14.57 4.97 -2.63
C VAL A 220 14.95 5.82 -1.42
N GLY A 221 14.04 6.59 -0.85
CA GLY A 221 14.26 7.38 0.36
C GLY A 221 14.76 8.81 0.12
N LYS A 222 14.35 9.47 -0.97
CA LYS A 222 14.70 10.88 -1.25
C LYS A 222 14.26 11.83 -0.15
N THR A 223 13.04 11.69 0.34
CA THR A 223 12.47 12.51 1.42
C THR A 223 13.22 12.30 2.74
N ALA A 224 13.60 11.05 3.07
CA ALA A 224 14.37 10.72 4.25
C ALA A 224 15.74 11.45 4.31
N ILE A 225 16.39 11.70 3.17
CA ILE A 225 17.63 12.47 3.11
C ILE A 225 17.42 13.90 3.62
N VAL A 226 16.26 14.50 3.28
CA VAL A 226 15.92 15.88 3.72
C VAL A 226 15.52 15.88 5.20
N GLU A 227 14.84 14.87 5.67
CA GLU A 227 14.56 14.67 7.10
C GLU A 227 15.85 14.50 7.90
N GLY A 228 16.81 13.72 7.39
CA GLY A 228 18.14 13.59 7.97
C GLY A 228 18.93 14.89 8.00
N LEU A 229 18.77 15.76 6.99
CA LEU A 229 19.32 17.11 7.04
C LEU A 229 18.73 17.92 8.18
N ALA A 230 17.38 17.90 8.34
CA ALA A 230 16.69 18.60 9.42
C ALA A 230 17.17 18.11 10.82
N GLN A 231 17.30 16.80 11.01
CA GLN A 231 17.84 16.22 12.23
C GLN A 231 19.29 16.67 12.53
N ARG A 232 20.15 16.75 11.50
CA ARG A 232 21.52 17.25 11.67
C ARG A 232 21.59 18.74 11.96
N ILE A 233 20.67 19.54 11.43
CA ILE A 233 20.56 20.96 11.78
C ILE A 233 20.23 21.11 13.26
N VAL A 234 19.23 20.40 13.75
CA VAL A 234 18.80 20.43 15.16
C VAL A 234 19.91 19.95 16.10
N THR A 235 20.63 18.90 15.74
CA THR A 235 21.75 18.38 16.54
C THR A 235 23.02 19.21 16.41
N GLY A 236 23.05 20.22 15.54
CA GLY A 236 24.22 21.08 15.31
C GLY A 236 25.37 20.42 14.54
N MET A 237 25.12 19.26 13.90
CA MET A 237 26.11 18.50 13.12
C MET A 237 26.22 19.01 11.68
N VAL A 238 26.14 20.32 11.46
CA VAL A 238 26.19 20.98 10.16
C VAL A 238 27.10 22.21 10.22
N PRO A 239 27.69 22.66 9.08
CA PRO A 239 28.44 23.90 9.00
C PRO A 239 27.58 25.13 9.33
N ASP A 240 28.22 26.21 9.79
CA ASP A 240 27.54 27.46 10.15
C ASP A 240 26.67 28.06 9.02
N THR A 241 26.97 27.72 7.76
CA THR A 241 26.19 28.16 6.58
C THR A 241 24.77 27.60 6.55
N VAL A 242 24.51 26.51 7.26
CA VAL A 242 23.22 25.78 7.25
C VAL A 242 22.62 25.64 8.66
N LYS A 243 23.39 25.97 9.71
CA LYS A 243 23.06 25.69 11.12
C LYS A 243 21.77 26.34 11.61
N ASP A 244 21.50 27.57 11.17
CA ASP A 244 20.32 28.33 11.64
C ASP A 244 19.17 28.29 10.60
N LYS A 245 19.20 27.31 9.67
CA LYS A 245 18.18 27.22 8.63
C LYS A 245 17.02 26.31 9.04
N ARG A 246 15.84 26.75 8.64
CA ARG A 246 14.57 26.04 8.82
C ARG A 246 14.25 25.26 7.53
N VAL A 247 14.07 23.96 7.60
CA VAL A 247 13.72 23.10 6.46
C VAL A 247 12.21 22.91 6.43
N VAL A 248 11.57 23.33 5.34
CA VAL A 248 10.12 23.37 5.22
C VAL A 248 9.68 22.64 3.95
N VAL A 249 8.80 21.66 4.09
CA VAL A 249 8.20 20.89 2.98
C VAL A 249 6.96 21.58 2.49
N LEU A 250 6.92 21.94 1.20
CA LEU A 250 5.75 22.56 0.60
C LEU A 250 4.72 21.50 0.17
N ASP A 251 3.48 21.63 0.65
CA ASP A 251 2.35 20.79 0.24
C ASP A 251 1.66 21.38 -0.99
N LEU A 252 2.09 20.95 -2.17
CA LEU A 252 1.50 21.38 -3.44
C LEU A 252 0.05 20.95 -3.60
N SER A 253 -0.29 19.77 -3.11
CA SER A 253 -1.65 19.24 -3.19
C SER A 253 -2.62 20.07 -2.38
N GLY A 254 -2.21 20.49 -1.17
CA GLY A 254 -2.97 21.41 -0.32
C GLY A 254 -3.14 22.79 -0.93
N MET A 255 -2.14 23.28 -1.68
CA MET A 255 -2.21 24.56 -2.38
C MET A 255 -3.17 24.57 -3.56
N VAL A 256 -3.30 23.45 -4.27
CA VAL A 256 -4.25 23.27 -5.38
C VAL A 256 -5.67 23.02 -4.86
N ALA A 257 -5.80 22.30 -3.74
CA ALA A 257 -7.09 22.01 -3.14
C ALA A 257 -7.82 23.28 -2.74
N GLY A 258 -9.08 23.42 -3.19
CA GLY A 258 -9.93 24.59 -2.92
C GLY A 258 -9.68 25.82 -3.78
N SER A 259 -8.73 25.78 -4.72
CA SER A 259 -8.61 26.83 -5.75
C SER A 259 -9.64 26.57 -6.84
N LYS A 260 -10.57 27.51 -7.04
CA LYS A 260 -11.57 27.42 -8.14
C LYS A 260 -11.01 27.91 -9.47
N TYR A 261 -9.97 28.73 -9.43
CA TYR A 261 -9.35 29.35 -10.61
C TYR A 261 -7.83 29.22 -10.57
N ARG A 262 -7.21 29.07 -11.73
CA ARG A 262 -5.76 28.98 -11.92
C ARG A 262 -4.99 30.15 -11.24
N GLY A 263 -5.53 31.35 -11.30
CA GLY A 263 -4.92 32.55 -10.70
C GLY A 263 -4.76 32.49 -9.18
N GLU A 264 -5.66 31.79 -8.47
CA GLU A 264 -5.57 31.65 -7.01
C GLU A 264 -4.37 30.78 -6.58
N PHE A 265 -4.07 29.74 -7.34
CA PHE A 265 -2.87 28.90 -7.10
C PHE A 265 -1.58 29.68 -7.39
N GLU A 266 -1.55 30.43 -8.51
CA GLU A 266 -0.39 31.24 -8.87
C GLU A 266 -0.14 32.35 -7.82
N GLU A 267 -1.20 32.94 -7.25
CA GLU A 267 -1.11 33.93 -6.18
C GLU A 267 -0.61 33.30 -4.87
N ARG A 268 -1.09 32.12 -4.49
CA ARG A 268 -0.62 31.41 -3.29
C ARG A 268 0.88 31.07 -3.38
N ILE A 269 1.33 30.55 -4.52
CA ILE A 269 2.77 30.26 -4.74
C ILE A 269 3.59 31.55 -4.68
N ARG A 270 3.11 32.64 -5.30
CA ARG A 270 3.81 33.92 -5.26
C ARG A 270 3.96 34.42 -3.82
N ASN A 271 2.90 34.40 -3.03
CA ASN A 271 2.94 34.81 -1.63
C ASN A 271 3.95 33.96 -0.82
N VAL A 272 3.98 32.65 -1.03
CA VAL A 272 4.97 31.76 -0.39
C VAL A 272 6.39 32.14 -0.78
N ILE A 273 6.65 32.42 -2.07
CA ILE A 273 7.99 32.79 -2.56
C ILE A 273 8.42 34.14 -1.99
N ASP A 274 7.50 35.09 -1.93
CA ASP A 274 7.77 36.43 -1.38
C ASP A 274 8.10 36.31 0.13
N GLU A 275 7.31 35.52 0.91
CA GLU A 275 7.59 35.23 2.32
C GLU A 275 8.95 34.54 2.53
N VAL A 276 9.31 33.56 1.69
CA VAL A 276 10.60 32.86 1.76
C VAL A 276 11.76 33.79 1.38
N SER A 277 11.55 34.69 0.41
CA SER A 277 12.58 35.66 -0.05
C SER A 277 12.88 36.72 1.00
N GLU A 278 11.88 37.16 1.76
CA GLU A 278 12.03 38.11 2.85
C GLU A 278 12.77 37.52 4.07
N GLN A 279 12.69 36.21 4.24
CA GLN A 279 13.30 35.49 5.35
C GLN A 279 14.53 34.68 4.91
N GLN A 280 15.69 35.21 5.14
CA GLN A 280 17.00 34.58 4.84
C GLN A 280 17.31 33.40 5.78
N GLY A 281 16.59 32.33 5.77
CA GLY A 281 16.86 31.21 6.69
C GLY A 281 16.04 29.98 6.37
N ILE A 282 15.19 30.07 5.33
CA ILE A 282 14.30 28.98 4.95
C ILE A 282 14.91 28.19 3.80
N LEU A 283 14.97 26.87 3.97
CA LEU A 283 15.23 25.88 2.92
C LEU A 283 13.90 25.27 2.50
N LEU A 284 13.43 25.63 1.32
CA LEU A 284 12.18 25.11 0.80
C LEU A 284 12.42 23.74 0.16
N PHE A 285 11.74 22.70 0.64
CA PHE A 285 11.75 21.38 0.02
C PHE A 285 10.49 21.15 -0.78
N ILE A 286 10.64 20.75 -2.03
CA ILE A 286 9.55 20.41 -2.94
C ILE A 286 9.76 18.99 -3.44
N ASP A 287 8.88 18.09 -3.00
CA ASP A 287 8.83 16.75 -3.56
C ASP A 287 8.09 16.78 -4.91
N GLU A 288 8.45 15.87 -5.81
CA GLU A 288 7.93 15.84 -7.18
C GLU A 288 8.00 17.21 -7.88
N ILE A 289 9.14 17.89 -7.79
CA ILE A 289 9.34 19.24 -8.32
C ILE A 289 8.95 19.39 -9.81
N HIS A 290 8.97 18.30 -10.56
CA HIS A 290 8.55 18.25 -11.96
C HIS A 290 7.06 18.64 -12.14
N THR A 291 6.22 18.48 -11.14
CA THR A 291 4.80 18.84 -11.16
C THR A 291 4.59 20.35 -11.28
N ILE A 292 5.50 21.14 -10.73
CA ILE A 292 5.46 22.61 -10.82
C ILE A 292 6.10 23.10 -12.13
N ILE A 293 7.15 22.40 -12.58
CA ILE A 293 8.01 22.86 -13.69
C ILE A 293 7.48 22.38 -15.05
N GLY A 294 6.83 21.22 -15.11
CA GLY A 294 6.51 20.53 -16.35
C GLY A 294 5.07 20.62 -16.84
N ALA A 295 4.20 21.23 -16.06
CA ALA A 295 2.76 21.21 -16.32
C ALA A 295 2.28 22.09 -17.51
N GLY A 296 3.16 22.84 -18.17
CA GLY A 296 2.81 23.79 -19.24
C GLY A 296 2.42 23.22 -20.61
N GLY A 297 2.37 21.89 -20.80
CA GLY A 297 2.15 21.28 -22.13
C GLY A 297 0.74 20.77 -22.41
N ALA A 298 -0.15 20.66 -21.43
CA ALA A 298 -1.53 20.26 -21.61
C ALA A 298 -2.48 21.43 -21.29
N GLU A 299 -3.55 21.61 -22.07
CA GLU A 299 -4.58 22.61 -21.77
C GLU A 299 -5.13 22.39 -20.34
N GLY A 300 -4.78 23.28 -19.40
CA GLY A 300 -5.19 23.22 -18.00
C GLY A 300 -4.09 22.90 -16.97
N ALA A 301 -2.86 22.65 -17.39
CA ALA A 301 -1.77 22.34 -16.50
C ALA A 301 -1.18 23.58 -15.79
N LEU A 302 -0.78 23.42 -14.51
CA LEU A 302 -0.30 24.47 -13.63
C LEU A 302 1.16 24.81 -13.97
N ASP A 303 1.45 25.97 -14.54
CA ASP A 303 2.82 26.42 -14.85
C ASP A 303 3.29 27.45 -13.82
N ALA A 304 3.79 27.00 -12.69
CA ALA A 304 4.41 27.86 -11.69
C ALA A 304 5.91 28.11 -11.95
N SER A 305 6.47 27.51 -13.01
CA SER A 305 7.89 27.68 -13.35
C SER A 305 8.25 29.15 -13.62
N ASN A 306 7.35 29.90 -14.23
CA ASN A 306 7.54 31.32 -14.51
C ASN A 306 7.58 32.22 -13.25
N ILE A 307 7.03 31.74 -12.14
CA ILE A 307 7.05 32.43 -10.84
C ILE A 307 8.34 32.07 -10.08
N LEU A 308 8.78 30.82 -10.13
CA LEU A 308 10.00 30.34 -9.46
C LEU A 308 11.30 30.79 -10.15
N LYS A 309 11.34 30.79 -11.48
CA LYS A 309 12.55 31.14 -12.27
C LYS A 309 13.19 32.47 -11.90
N PRO A 310 12.47 33.60 -11.73
CA PRO A 310 13.06 34.87 -11.37
C PRO A 310 13.78 34.83 -10.01
N SER A 311 13.12 34.31 -8.98
CA SER A 311 13.64 34.26 -7.61
C SER A 311 14.80 33.29 -7.46
N LEU A 312 14.75 32.11 -8.14
CA LEU A 312 15.90 31.22 -8.27
C LEU A 312 17.06 31.84 -9.02
N SER A 313 16.76 32.64 -10.07
CA SER A 313 17.79 33.27 -10.88
C SER A 313 18.53 34.36 -10.13
N ARG A 314 17.84 35.09 -9.26
CA ARG A 314 18.43 36.13 -8.41
C ARG A 314 19.12 35.55 -7.15
N GLY A 315 18.83 34.26 -6.83
CA GLY A 315 19.34 33.60 -5.62
C GLY A 315 18.68 34.08 -4.33
N GLU A 316 17.44 34.56 -4.43
CA GLU A 316 16.62 35.06 -3.33
C GLU A 316 16.09 33.92 -2.47
N ILE A 317 15.90 32.73 -3.07
CA ILE A 317 15.43 31.55 -2.41
C ILE A 317 16.41 30.37 -2.57
N GLN A 318 16.49 29.50 -1.56
CA GLN A 318 17.17 28.21 -1.66
C GLN A 318 16.14 27.09 -1.65
N LEU A 319 16.24 26.20 -2.63
CA LEU A 319 15.28 25.15 -2.86
C LEU A 319 15.98 23.80 -2.98
N ILE A 320 15.41 22.80 -2.30
CA ILE A 320 15.75 21.38 -2.44
C ILE A 320 14.63 20.74 -3.25
N GLY A 321 14.93 20.15 -4.39
CA GLY A 321 13.95 19.42 -5.20
C GLY A 321 14.12 17.91 -5.05
N ALA A 322 13.05 17.14 -5.23
CA ALA A 322 13.12 15.71 -5.43
C ALA A 322 12.30 15.32 -6.66
N THR A 323 12.82 14.37 -7.46
CA THR A 323 12.14 13.88 -8.68
C THR A 323 12.79 12.58 -9.16
N THR A 324 12.26 11.97 -10.21
CA THR A 324 12.93 10.87 -10.90
C THR A 324 14.01 11.36 -11.86
N LEU A 325 14.94 10.48 -12.25
CA LEU A 325 16.00 10.84 -13.21
C LEU A 325 15.42 11.18 -14.59
N GLU A 326 14.37 10.48 -15.00
CA GLU A 326 13.70 10.70 -16.28
C GLU A 326 13.02 12.09 -16.33
N GLU A 327 12.28 12.42 -15.27
CA GLU A 327 11.59 13.70 -15.13
C GLU A 327 12.57 14.86 -15.00
N TYR A 328 13.69 14.67 -14.29
CA TYR A 328 14.77 15.66 -14.22
C TYR A 328 15.28 16.01 -15.61
N ARG A 329 15.59 15.00 -16.44
CA ARG A 329 16.05 15.20 -17.83
C ARG A 329 14.99 15.84 -18.70
N LYS A 330 13.74 15.47 -18.52
CA LYS A 330 12.62 15.95 -19.35
C LYS A 330 12.26 17.40 -19.07
N TYR A 331 12.27 17.83 -17.80
CA TYR A 331 11.70 19.10 -17.37
C TYR A 331 12.75 20.11 -16.85
N ILE A 332 13.82 19.68 -16.20
CA ILE A 332 14.82 20.57 -15.61
C ILE A 332 16.02 20.74 -16.54
N GLU A 333 16.59 19.67 -17.04
CA GLU A 333 17.79 19.69 -17.88
C GLU A 333 17.55 20.35 -19.24
N LYS A 334 16.34 20.30 -19.78
CA LYS A 334 15.97 20.97 -21.03
C LYS A 334 15.79 22.50 -20.88
N ASP A 335 15.58 22.97 -19.66
CA ASP A 335 15.43 24.40 -19.38
C ASP A 335 16.76 25.02 -18.94
N ALA A 336 17.40 25.78 -19.82
CA ALA A 336 18.73 26.38 -19.59
C ALA A 336 18.78 27.30 -18.35
N ALA A 337 17.66 27.86 -17.90
CA ALA A 337 17.61 28.71 -16.71
C ALA A 337 17.64 27.87 -15.43
N LEU A 338 16.92 26.73 -15.42
CA LEU A 338 16.87 25.81 -14.28
C LEU A 338 18.13 24.94 -14.19
N GLU A 339 18.64 24.42 -15.33
CA GLU A 339 19.86 23.61 -15.37
C GLU A 339 21.08 24.34 -14.75
N ARG A 340 21.16 25.65 -14.92
CA ARG A 340 22.25 26.48 -14.33
C ARG A 340 22.08 26.72 -12.84
N ARG A 341 20.93 26.36 -12.23
CA ARG A 341 20.60 26.61 -10.82
C ARG A 341 20.52 25.36 -9.99
N PHE A 342 20.03 24.26 -10.58
CA PHE A 342 19.95 22.98 -9.91
C PHE A 342 21.23 22.16 -10.08
N GLN A 343 21.55 21.41 -9.03
CA GLN A 343 22.62 20.43 -9.04
C GLN A 343 22.02 19.06 -8.69
N PRO A 344 22.01 18.08 -9.61
CA PRO A 344 21.46 16.76 -9.30
C PRO A 344 22.35 16.01 -8.31
N ILE A 345 21.69 15.28 -7.41
CA ILE A 345 22.27 14.27 -6.52
C ILE A 345 21.55 12.97 -6.85
N ILE A 346 22.26 12.01 -7.39
CA ILE A 346 21.70 10.71 -7.71
C ILE A 346 21.54 9.93 -6.40
N VAL A 347 20.33 9.48 -6.12
CA VAL A 347 19.99 8.63 -5.00
C VAL A 347 19.74 7.25 -5.55
N GLU A 348 20.70 6.36 -5.34
CA GLU A 348 20.62 4.99 -5.80
C GLU A 348 19.79 4.12 -4.84
N GLU A 349 19.23 3.02 -5.36
CA GLU A 349 18.63 1.98 -4.54
C GLU A 349 19.68 1.42 -3.58
N PRO A 350 19.40 1.30 -2.27
CA PRO A 350 20.35 0.71 -1.33
C PRO A 350 20.58 -0.77 -1.63
N THR A 351 21.75 -1.26 -1.30
CA THR A 351 22.07 -2.68 -1.34
C THR A 351 21.19 -3.46 -0.34
N GLU A 352 21.09 -4.78 -0.51
CA GLU A 352 20.34 -5.63 0.44
C GLU A 352 20.86 -5.46 1.88
N GLU A 353 22.18 -5.35 2.06
CA GLU A 353 22.80 -5.19 3.37
C GLU A 353 22.44 -3.82 3.99
N GLU A 354 22.55 -2.75 3.22
CA GLU A 354 22.16 -1.39 3.66
C GLU A 354 20.66 -1.31 3.97
N ALA A 355 19.81 -1.98 3.18
CA ALA A 355 18.37 -2.03 3.43
C ALA A 355 18.03 -2.75 4.75
N VAL A 356 18.73 -3.84 5.08
CA VAL A 356 18.57 -4.51 6.39
C VAL A 356 18.98 -3.58 7.53
N GLU A 357 20.06 -2.80 7.40
CA GLU A 357 20.47 -1.82 8.42
C GLU A 357 19.44 -0.70 8.59
N ILE A 358 18.85 -0.21 7.48
CA ILE A 358 17.77 0.78 7.52
C ILE A 358 16.57 0.20 8.29
N LEU A 359 16.15 -1.02 7.98
CA LEU A 359 15.05 -1.68 8.67
C LEU A 359 15.34 -1.89 10.17
N LYS A 360 16.58 -2.26 10.54
CA LYS A 360 16.99 -2.38 11.94
C LYS A 360 16.89 -1.04 12.68
N GLY A 361 17.21 0.05 12.01
CA GLY A 361 17.07 1.39 12.57
C GLY A 361 15.61 1.83 12.80
N LEU A 362 14.73 1.42 11.87
CA LEU A 362 13.29 1.73 11.92
C LEU A 362 12.51 0.79 12.84
N ARG A 363 13.02 -0.42 13.10
CA ARG A 363 12.36 -1.47 13.91
C ARG A 363 11.73 -0.97 15.21
N PRO A 364 12.42 -0.19 16.09
CA PRO A 364 11.84 0.21 17.37
C PRO A 364 10.56 1.05 17.24
N TYR A 365 10.42 1.78 16.12
CA TYR A 365 9.27 2.62 15.85
C TYR A 365 8.07 1.77 15.43
N TYR A 366 8.28 0.78 14.54
CA TYR A 366 7.24 -0.16 14.12
C TYR A 366 6.82 -1.11 15.25
N GLU A 367 7.77 -1.60 16.06
CA GLU A 367 7.48 -2.40 17.25
C GLU A 367 6.62 -1.65 18.25
N LYS A 368 6.93 -0.36 18.47
CA LYS A 368 6.15 0.51 19.36
C LYS A 368 4.77 0.82 18.79
N HIS A 369 4.65 1.00 17.48
CA HIS A 369 3.39 1.33 16.82
C HIS A 369 2.41 0.16 16.85
N HIS A 370 2.89 -1.04 16.54
CA HIS A 370 2.06 -2.24 16.42
C HIS A 370 2.01 -3.09 17.71
N ASP A 371 2.77 -2.76 18.75
CA ASP A 371 2.90 -3.55 19.99
C ASP A 371 3.31 -5.02 19.71
N VAL A 372 4.29 -5.21 18.83
CA VAL A 372 4.85 -6.50 18.41
C VAL A 372 6.36 -6.49 18.50
N GLU A 373 6.99 -7.66 18.55
CA GLU A 373 8.44 -7.83 18.45
C GLU A 373 8.81 -8.30 17.04
N ILE A 374 9.74 -7.61 16.37
CA ILE A 374 10.18 -7.94 15.00
C ILE A 374 11.55 -8.61 15.08
N LEU A 375 11.61 -9.89 14.64
CA LEU A 375 12.85 -10.65 14.67
C LEU A 375 13.80 -10.21 13.54
N ASP A 376 15.12 -10.35 13.77
CA ASP A 376 16.13 -10.03 12.75
C ASP A 376 15.93 -10.88 11.48
N GLU A 377 15.53 -12.14 11.64
CA GLU A 377 15.21 -13.05 10.53
C GLU A 377 14.07 -12.52 9.65
N ALA A 378 13.08 -11.85 10.24
CA ALA A 378 11.98 -11.23 9.51
C ALA A 378 12.45 -10.04 8.66
N LEU A 379 13.36 -9.20 9.19
CA LEU A 379 13.93 -8.06 8.45
C LEU A 379 14.76 -8.54 7.25
N GLU A 380 15.62 -9.53 7.45
CA GLU A 380 16.40 -10.13 6.36
C GLU A 380 15.51 -10.80 5.31
N ALA A 381 14.46 -11.50 5.78
CA ALA A 381 13.49 -12.14 4.88
C ALA A 381 12.72 -11.10 4.07
N ALA A 382 12.28 -9.99 4.68
CA ALA A 382 11.57 -8.91 3.98
C ALA A 382 12.41 -8.31 2.85
N VAL A 383 13.70 -8.05 3.08
CA VAL A 383 14.59 -7.56 2.04
C VAL A 383 14.79 -8.60 0.94
N LYS A 384 15.22 -9.83 1.28
CA LYS A 384 15.50 -10.89 0.31
C LYS A 384 14.28 -11.27 -0.53
N MET A 385 13.10 -11.37 0.11
CA MET A 385 11.87 -11.73 -0.59
C MET A 385 11.36 -10.57 -1.44
N SER A 386 11.45 -9.32 -0.97
CA SER A 386 11.07 -8.16 -1.77
C SER A 386 11.93 -8.01 -3.02
N VAL A 387 13.23 -8.20 -2.93
CA VAL A 387 14.15 -8.17 -4.09
C VAL A 387 13.82 -9.29 -5.08
N ARG A 388 13.49 -10.48 -4.58
CA ARG A 388 13.26 -11.65 -5.42
C ARG A 388 11.88 -11.68 -6.09
N TYR A 389 10.84 -11.15 -5.44
CA TYR A 389 9.46 -11.35 -5.87
C TYR A 389 8.72 -10.05 -6.21
N ILE A 390 9.24 -8.88 -5.81
CA ILE A 390 8.62 -7.57 -6.05
C ILE A 390 9.57 -6.71 -6.87
N ASN A 391 9.33 -6.68 -8.19
CA ASN A 391 10.23 -6.02 -9.15
C ASN A 391 9.73 -4.66 -9.63
N ASP A 392 8.52 -4.26 -9.24
CA ASP A 392 7.88 -2.99 -9.62
C ASP A 392 8.08 -1.87 -8.59
N ARG A 393 8.76 -2.15 -7.49
CA ARG A 393 9.11 -1.23 -6.41
C ARG A 393 10.57 -1.35 -6.02
N PHE A 394 11.09 -0.32 -5.35
CA PHE A 394 12.50 -0.22 -4.98
C PHE A 394 12.71 -0.32 -3.47
N LEU A 395 13.91 -0.74 -3.06
CA LEU A 395 14.34 -0.68 -1.67
C LEU A 395 14.61 0.79 -1.26
N PRO A 396 14.43 1.14 0.03
CA PRO A 396 13.97 0.29 1.13
C PRO A 396 12.45 0.18 1.26
N ASP A 397 11.69 1.02 0.53
CA ASP A 397 10.25 1.22 0.67
C ASP A 397 9.46 -0.10 0.61
N LYS A 398 9.70 -0.93 -0.43
CA LYS A 398 9.03 -2.23 -0.57
C LYS A 398 9.24 -3.19 0.61
N ALA A 399 10.41 -3.12 1.28
CA ALA A 399 10.71 -3.97 2.42
C ALA A 399 10.10 -3.39 3.71
N ILE A 400 10.06 -2.06 3.84
CA ILE A 400 9.38 -1.36 4.93
C ILE A 400 7.88 -1.67 4.90
N ASP A 401 7.23 -1.54 3.74
CA ASP A 401 5.82 -1.84 3.57
C ASP A 401 5.47 -3.28 3.96
N ILE A 402 6.32 -4.26 3.60
CA ILE A 402 6.12 -5.66 3.97
C ILE A 402 6.17 -5.83 5.50
N ILE A 403 7.14 -5.21 6.17
CA ILE A 403 7.27 -5.30 7.63
C ILE A 403 6.09 -4.64 8.32
N ASP A 404 5.67 -3.46 7.87
CA ASP A 404 4.52 -2.74 8.41
C ASP A 404 3.23 -3.58 8.30
N GLU A 405 2.96 -4.14 7.13
CA GLU A 405 1.80 -4.99 6.92
C GLU A 405 1.89 -6.33 7.68
N ALA A 406 3.08 -6.93 7.78
CA ALA A 406 3.29 -8.14 8.58
C ALA A 406 3.05 -7.88 10.07
N ALA A 407 3.56 -6.76 10.60
CA ALA A 407 3.34 -6.35 11.97
C ALA A 407 1.85 -6.10 12.25
N SER A 408 1.16 -5.38 11.36
CA SER A 408 -0.28 -5.16 11.43
C SER A 408 -1.08 -6.46 11.41
N LYS A 409 -0.73 -7.41 10.52
CA LYS A 409 -1.40 -8.71 10.41
C LYS A 409 -1.22 -9.55 11.67
N VAL A 410 -0.01 -9.58 12.23
CA VAL A 410 0.30 -10.28 13.48
C VAL A 410 -0.45 -9.65 14.66
N GLN A 411 -0.49 -8.33 14.74
CA GLN A 411 -1.27 -7.59 15.73
C GLN A 411 -2.76 -7.95 15.67
N LEU A 412 -3.36 -7.93 14.47
CA LEU A 412 -4.76 -8.30 14.26
C LEU A 412 -5.04 -9.77 14.59
N ALA A 413 -4.14 -10.68 14.24
CA ALA A 413 -4.27 -12.11 14.58
C ALA A 413 -4.18 -12.35 16.09
N GLY A 414 -3.41 -11.53 16.80
CA GLY A 414 -3.30 -11.53 18.28
C GLY A 414 -4.50 -10.88 18.98
N TYR A 415 -5.23 -10.02 18.26
CA TYR A 415 -6.44 -9.38 18.80
C TYR A 415 -7.58 -10.39 18.92
N ARG A 416 -7.68 -11.02 20.10
CA ARG A 416 -8.84 -11.82 20.48
C ARG A 416 -9.70 -10.96 21.40
N PRO A 417 -10.81 -10.40 20.94
CA PRO A 417 -11.73 -9.70 21.82
C PRO A 417 -12.17 -10.67 22.90
N SER A 418 -11.98 -10.28 24.16
CA SER A 418 -12.51 -11.07 25.28
C SER A 418 -14.03 -10.99 25.19
N PRO A 419 -14.77 -12.12 25.16
CA PRO A 419 -16.23 -12.10 25.18
C PRO A 419 -16.81 -11.24 26.32
N LYS A 420 -16.06 -11.12 27.42
CA LYS A 420 -16.40 -10.25 28.55
C LYS A 420 -16.17 -8.76 28.25
N ALA A 421 -15.14 -8.42 27.48
CA ALA A 421 -14.89 -7.04 27.07
C ALA A 421 -15.97 -6.56 26.08
N GLU A 422 -16.32 -7.38 25.09
CA GLU A 422 -17.42 -7.07 24.16
C GLU A 422 -18.78 -6.93 24.87
N ALA A 423 -19.05 -7.75 25.87
CA ALA A 423 -20.28 -7.64 26.66
C ALA A 423 -20.32 -6.33 27.44
N LEU A 424 -19.21 -5.94 28.09
CA LEU A 424 -19.08 -4.68 28.81
C LEU A 424 -19.16 -3.45 27.87
N GLU A 425 -18.56 -3.52 26.68
CA GLU A 425 -18.67 -2.43 25.68
C GLU A 425 -20.12 -2.23 25.20
N ARG A 426 -20.86 -3.32 25.00
CA ARG A 426 -22.31 -3.25 24.71
C ARG A 426 -23.10 -2.67 25.87
N GLU A 427 -22.78 -3.12 27.10
CA GLU A 427 -23.40 -2.61 28.31
C GLU A 427 -23.15 -1.11 28.50
N ILE A 428 -21.92 -0.64 28.29
CA ILE A 428 -21.56 0.81 28.32
C ILE A 428 -22.37 1.57 27.25
N HIS A 429 -22.49 1.01 26.06
CA HIS A 429 -23.29 1.66 25.00
C HIS A 429 -24.78 1.79 25.37
N ASP A 430 -25.35 0.75 25.99
CA ASP A 430 -26.74 0.78 26.43
C ASP A 430 -26.95 1.72 27.62
N ILE A 431 -25.98 1.79 28.56
CA ILE A 431 -25.99 2.75 29.67
C ILE A 431 -25.91 4.19 29.13
N LEU A 432 -25.09 4.47 28.12
CA LEU A 432 -24.99 5.77 27.49
C LEU A 432 -26.34 6.21 26.89
N LYS A 433 -27.05 5.32 26.20
CA LYS A 433 -28.40 5.60 25.69
C LYS A 433 -29.41 5.87 26.81
N GLN A 434 -29.33 5.09 27.89
CA GLN A 434 -30.19 5.31 29.06
C GLN A 434 -29.91 6.69 29.71
N LYS A 435 -28.65 7.06 29.82
CA LYS A 435 -28.23 8.36 30.34
C LYS A 435 -28.70 9.50 29.45
N GLU A 436 -28.59 9.38 28.11
CA GLU A 436 -29.15 10.38 27.18
C GLU A 436 -30.66 10.54 27.33
N GLN A 437 -31.40 9.44 27.46
CA GLN A 437 -32.84 9.46 27.68
C GLN A 437 -33.21 10.08 29.03
N ALA A 438 -32.47 9.76 30.10
CA ALA A 438 -32.69 10.38 31.41
C ALA A 438 -32.44 11.90 31.39
N VAL A 439 -31.42 12.37 30.66
CA VAL A 439 -31.15 13.80 30.46
C VAL A 439 -32.27 14.48 29.69
N ILE A 440 -32.76 13.86 28.61
CA ILE A 440 -33.87 14.37 27.79
C ILE A 440 -35.15 14.47 28.64
N ASN A 441 -35.38 13.52 29.54
CA ASN A 441 -36.58 13.50 30.43
C ASN A 441 -36.39 14.34 31.69
N ALA A 442 -35.29 15.09 31.85
CA ALA A 442 -34.94 15.86 33.05
C ALA A 442 -34.85 15.03 34.36
N ASP A 443 -34.61 13.72 34.25
CA ASP A 443 -34.43 12.84 35.37
C ASP A 443 -32.94 12.86 35.83
N LEU A 444 -32.64 13.79 36.73
CA LEU A 444 -31.30 13.99 37.28
C LEU A 444 -30.81 12.81 38.16
N GLU A 445 -31.73 12.09 38.83
CA GLU A 445 -31.35 10.93 39.63
C GLU A 445 -31.03 9.73 38.74
N GLY A 446 -31.84 9.46 37.72
CA GLY A 446 -31.62 8.45 36.72
C GLY A 446 -30.30 8.68 35.95
N ALA A 447 -29.98 9.92 35.57
CA ALA A 447 -28.75 10.27 34.90
C ALA A 447 -27.50 10.05 35.78
N LYS A 448 -27.58 10.38 37.10
CA LYS A 448 -26.49 10.10 38.06
C LYS A 448 -26.30 8.61 38.30
N ALA A 449 -27.37 7.83 38.39
CA ALA A 449 -27.31 6.38 38.54
C ALA A 449 -26.70 5.71 37.30
N ALA A 450 -27.05 6.16 36.08
CA ALA A 450 -26.47 5.71 34.85
C ALA A 450 -24.98 6.05 34.75
N GLN A 451 -24.58 7.27 35.18
CA GLN A 451 -23.16 7.66 35.24
C GLN A 451 -22.34 6.79 36.19
N ALA A 452 -22.88 6.44 37.36
CA ALA A 452 -22.19 5.55 38.30
C ALA A 452 -21.96 4.16 37.70
N LYS A 453 -22.99 3.58 37.05
CA LYS A 453 -22.87 2.30 36.32
C LYS A 453 -21.87 2.35 35.17
N GLN A 454 -21.89 3.45 34.41
CA GLN A 454 -20.91 3.67 33.34
C GLN A 454 -19.48 3.62 33.89
N ASN A 455 -19.21 4.36 34.98
CA ASN A 455 -17.87 4.41 35.58
C ASN A 455 -17.43 3.03 36.14
N GLU A 456 -18.36 2.22 36.65
CA GLU A 456 -18.06 0.87 37.11
C GLU A 456 -17.73 -0.06 35.94
N ALA A 457 -18.52 -0.02 34.88
CA ALA A 457 -18.30 -0.84 33.68
C ALA A 457 -16.98 -0.44 32.96
N GLU A 458 -16.68 0.85 32.88
CA GLU A 458 -15.41 1.37 32.31
C GLU A 458 -14.21 0.91 33.15
N ALA A 459 -14.32 0.95 34.48
CA ALA A 459 -13.26 0.47 35.37
C ALA A 459 -13.02 -1.04 35.26
N GLU A 460 -14.08 -1.83 35.03
CA GLU A 460 -13.92 -3.26 34.77
C GLU A 460 -13.31 -3.55 33.41
N LEU A 461 -13.73 -2.80 32.38
CA LEU A 461 -13.17 -2.89 31.03
C LEU A 461 -11.68 -2.56 31.04
N GLU A 462 -11.28 -1.50 31.77
CA GLU A 462 -9.89 -1.11 31.90
C GLU A 462 -9.05 -2.18 32.64
N LYS A 463 -9.62 -2.84 33.65
CA LYS A 463 -8.95 -3.98 34.32
C LYS A 463 -8.72 -5.14 33.36
N ILE A 464 -9.66 -5.43 32.48
CA ILE A 464 -9.54 -6.51 31.49
C ILE A 464 -8.48 -6.11 30.45
N ARG A 465 -8.49 -4.87 29.95
CA ARG A 465 -7.49 -4.34 29.02
C ARG A 465 -6.09 -4.39 29.62
N ARG A 466 -5.91 -3.91 30.86
CA ARG A 466 -4.61 -3.95 31.56
C ARG A 466 -4.12 -5.39 31.80
N LYS A 467 -5.04 -6.37 32.02
CA LYS A 467 -4.66 -7.79 32.09
C LYS A 467 -4.23 -8.36 30.77
N ALA A 468 -4.89 -7.99 29.67
CA ALA A 468 -4.52 -8.38 28.31
C ALA A 468 -3.15 -7.81 27.93
N GLU A 469 -2.90 -6.52 28.20
CA GLU A 469 -1.60 -5.86 27.98
C GLU A 469 -0.48 -6.53 28.77
N ARG A 470 -0.73 -6.89 30.06
CA ARG A 470 0.28 -7.60 30.86
C ARG A 470 0.55 -9.01 30.34
N LYS A 471 -0.43 -9.65 29.70
CA LYS A 471 -0.27 -10.97 29.07
C LYS A 471 0.51 -10.84 27.75
N ASN A 472 0.23 -9.83 26.97
CA ASN A 472 0.97 -9.53 25.74
C ASN A 472 2.44 -9.16 26.04
N ARG A 473 2.70 -8.36 27.07
CA ARG A 473 4.07 -8.06 27.51
C ARG A 473 4.86 -9.29 28.00
N LYS A 474 4.19 -10.35 28.47
CA LYS A 474 4.85 -11.60 28.89
C LYS A 474 5.11 -12.56 27.73
N ASN A 475 4.30 -12.50 26.69
CA ASN A 475 4.44 -13.24 25.44
C ASN A 475 4.19 -12.24 24.31
N PRO A 476 5.20 -11.50 23.89
CA PRO A 476 5.06 -10.56 22.80
C PRO A 476 4.64 -11.30 21.53
N LEU A 477 3.77 -10.69 20.73
CA LEU A 477 3.47 -11.17 19.40
C LEU A 477 4.71 -10.94 18.53
N THR A 478 5.23 -12.00 17.94
CA THR A 478 6.47 -11.93 17.16
C THR A 478 6.18 -11.94 15.66
N VAL A 479 6.86 -11.07 14.93
CA VAL A 479 6.90 -11.10 13.46
C VAL A 479 8.13 -11.91 13.06
N ASP A 480 7.92 -13.04 12.41
CA ASP A 480 8.93 -13.97 11.95
C ASP A 480 9.01 -14.03 10.41
N GLU A 481 9.90 -14.86 9.88
CA GLU A 481 10.04 -15.11 8.44
C GLU A 481 8.73 -15.60 7.80
N GLU A 482 7.92 -16.37 8.54
CA GLU A 482 6.68 -16.95 8.01
C GLU A 482 5.58 -15.88 7.84
N ALA A 483 5.48 -14.94 8.78
CA ALA A 483 4.59 -13.79 8.68
C ALA A 483 4.92 -12.94 7.44
N VAL A 484 6.20 -12.63 7.24
CA VAL A 484 6.72 -11.90 6.07
C VAL A 484 6.40 -12.65 4.77
N ALA A 485 6.70 -13.95 4.71
CA ALA A 485 6.41 -14.79 3.55
C ALA A 485 4.92 -14.83 3.22
N GLY A 486 4.06 -14.76 4.27
CA GLY A 486 2.61 -14.64 4.11
C GLY A 486 2.20 -13.37 3.40
N ILE A 487 2.78 -12.20 3.74
CA ILE A 487 2.50 -10.93 3.08
C ILE A 487 2.97 -10.93 1.63
N VAL A 488 4.22 -11.36 1.40
CA VAL A 488 4.75 -11.45 0.03
C VAL A 488 3.89 -12.38 -0.84
N SER A 489 3.38 -13.47 -0.27
CA SER A 489 2.47 -14.38 -0.97
C SER A 489 1.11 -13.71 -1.28
N ASP A 490 0.59 -12.91 -0.36
CA ASP A 490 -0.68 -12.17 -0.55
C ASP A 490 -0.55 -11.13 -1.67
N TRP A 491 0.59 -10.42 -1.75
CA TRP A 491 0.84 -9.39 -2.76
C TRP A 491 1.10 -9.97 -4.14
N THR A 492 2.02 -10.93 -4.21
CA THR A 492 2.51 -11.47 -5.49
C THR A 492 1.65 -12.63 -6.01
N LYS A 493 0.77 -13.17 -5.16
CA LYS A 493 0.05 -14.44 -5.40
C LYS A 493 0.99 -15.64 -5.61
N ILE A 494 2.26 -15.49 -5.26
CA ILE A 494 3.27 -16.55 -5.30
C ILE A 494 3.33 -17.19 -3.92
N PRO A 495 3.13 -18.50 -3.75
CA PRO A 495 3.33 -19.17 -2.46
C PRO A 495 4.83 -19.17 -2.12
N VAL A 496 5.25 -18.16 -1.38
CA VAL A 496 6.67 -17.95 -0.99
C VAL A 496 7.03 -18.76 0.27
N GLN A 497 6.02 -19.15 1.05
CA GLN A 497 6.22 -19.98 2.25
C GLN A 497 7.00 -21.25 1.92
N ARG A 498 7.84 -21.69 2.86
CA ARG A 498 8.51 -22.99 2.75
C ARG A 498 7.47 -24.05 2.39
N LEU A 499 7.83 -24.94 1.42
CA LEU A 499 6.96 -26.02 0.97
C LEU A 499 6.33 -26.69 2.20
N THR A 500 5.06 -26.41 2.46
CA THR A 500 4.35 -27.09 3.52
C THR A 500 4.34 -28.57 3.23
N GLU A 501 4.21 -29.41 4.26
CA GLU A 501 4.08 -30.87 4.03
C GLU A 501 2.97 -31.21 3.02
N GLY A 502 1.89 -30.38 2.99
CA GLY A 502 0.80 -30.51 2.02
C GLY A 502 1.23 -30.24 0.58
N GLU A 503 2.04 -29.19 0.35
CA GLU A 503 2.57 -28.85 -0.99
C GLU A 503 3.61 -29.84 -1.45
N SER A 504 4.49 -30.28 -0.56
CA SER A 504 5.47 -31.35 -0.85
C SER A 504 4.77 -32.63 -1.28
N ARG A 505 3.67 -33.01 -0.61
CA ARG A 505 2.82 -34.16 -1.00
C ARG A 505 2.10 -33.94 -2.33
N ARG A 506 1.61 -32.72 -2.59
CA ARG A 506 0.99 -32.34 -3.89
C ARG A 506 2.00 -32.46 -5.03
N LEU A 507 3.19 -31.90 -4.88
CA LEU A 507 4.26 -31.99 -5.88
C LEU A 507 4.75 -33.44 -6.04
N ALA A 508 4.86 -34.21 -4.96
CA ALA A 508 5.21 -35.64 -5.04
C ALA A 508 4.20 -36.41 -5.90
N ASN A 509 2.91 -36.10 -5.77
CA ASN A 509 1.81 -36.73 -6.49
C ASN A 509 1.46 -36.09 -7.83
N LEU A 510 2.18 -35.02 -8.24
CA LEU A 510 1.88 -34.24 -9.45
C LEU A 510 1.68 -35.13 -10.68
N GLU A 511 2.59 -36.10 -10.90
CA GLU A 511 2.52 -37.02 -12.04
C GLU A 511 1.21 -37.85 -12.02
N LYS A 512 0.79 -38.34 -10.85
CA LYS A 512 -0.47 -39.09 -10.70
C LYS A 512 -1.70 -38.22 -10.98
N VAL A 513 -1.66 -36.95 -10.56
CA VAL A 513 -2.76 -36.00 -10.81
C VAL A 513 -2.87 -35.69 -12.30
N LEU A 514 -1.77 -35.40 -12.94
CA LEU A 514 -1.73 -35.12 -14.38
C LEU A 514 -2.18 -36.34 -15.23
N LYS A 515 -1.72 -37.56 -14.89
CA LYS A 515 -2.13 -38.82 -15.58
C LYS A 515 -3.62 -39.12 -15.46
N LYS A 516 -4.30 -38.68 -14.41
CA LYS A 516 -5.75 -38.83 -14.28
C LYS A 516 -6.52 -38.00 -15.29
N ARG A 517 -5.98 -36.88 -15.73
CA ARG A 517 -6.64 -35.91 -16.59
C ARG A 517 -6.17 -36.04 -18.04
N VAL A 518 -4.87 -36.28 -18.26
CA VAL A 518 -4.24 -36.40 -19.60
C VAL A 518 -3.95 -37.87 -19.87
N ILE A 519 -4.71 -38.44 -20.76
CA ILE A 519 -4.68 -39.88 -21.10
C ILE A 519 -3.80 -40.12 -22.32
N GLY A 520 -2.96 -41.16 -22.28
CA GLY A 520 -2.17 -41.65 -23.42
C GLY A 520 -0.91 -40.83 -23.73
N GLN A 521 -0.45 -39.97 -22.79
CA GLN A 521 0.74 -39.14 -22.95
C GLN A 521 1.70 -39.29 -21.73
N ASP A 522 1.93 -40.52 -21.31
CA ASP A 522 2.64 -40.81 -20.06
C ASP A 522 4.08 -40.28 -20.04
N GLU A 523 4.81 -40.29 -21.14
CA GLU A 523 6.18 -39.77 -21.23
C GLU A 523 6.19 -38.25 -21.07
N ALA A 524 5.31 -37.55 -21.79
CA ALA A 524 5.21 -36.09 -21.69
C ALA A 524 4.84 -35.65 -20.27
N VAL A 525 3.86 -36.32 -19.66
CA VAL A 525 3.41 -36.05 -18.28
C VAL A 525 4.57 -36.27 -17.29
N SER A 526 5.29 -37.40 -17.40
CA SER A 526 6.40 -37.72 -16.49
C SER A 526 7.57 -36.72 -16.65
N ALA A 527 7.89 -36.28 -17.87
CA ALA A 527 8.94 -35.31 -18.13
C ALA A 527 8.58 -33.91 -17.58
N VAL A 528 7.35 -33.43 -17.83
CA VAL A 528 6.86 -32.18 -17.25
C VAL A 528 6.90 -32.23 -15.72
N ALA A 529 6.38 -33.29 -15.11
CA ALA A 529 6.39 -33.44 -13.67
C ALA A 529 7.80 -33.40 -13.05
N ARG A 530 8.78 -34.07 -13.68
CA ARG A 530 10.19 -34.04 -13.25
C ARG A 530 10.79 -32.62 -13.34
N ALA A 531 10.59 -31.93 -14.46
CA ALA A 531 11.14 -30.59 -14.67
C ALA A 531 10.53 -29.57 -13.69
N VAL A 532 9.21 -29.62 -13.47
CA VAL A 532 8.55 -28.76 -12.48
C VAL A 532 9.03 -29.06 -11.06
N LYS A 533 9.20 -30.33 -10.69
CA LYS A 533 9.78 -30.70 -9.39
C LYS A 533 11.19 -30.12 -9.20
N ARG A 534 12.07 -30.24 -10.22
CA ARG A 534 13.43 -29.64 -10.18
C ARG A 534 13.38 -28.13 -9.96
N GLY A 535 12.53 -27.44 -10.71
CA GLY A 535 12.36 -25.98 -10.61
C GLY A 535 11.89 -25.54 -9.23
N ARG A 536 10.91 -26.25 -8.65
CA ARG A 536 10.32 -25.89 -7.34
C ARG A 536 11.23 -26.19 -6.14
N VAL A 537 12.07 -27.21 -6.24
CA VAL A 537 13.05 -27.54 -5.18
C VAL A 537 14.28 -26.61 -5.20
N GLY A 538 14.38 -25.73 -6.20
CA GLY A 538 15.48 -24.77 -6.30
C GLY A 538 16.77 -25.36 -6.93
N LEU A 539 16.69 -26.52 -7.59
CA LEU A 539 17.83 -27.14 -8.29
C LEU A 539 18.06 -26.57 -9.71
N LYS A 540 17.30 -25.55 -10.10
CA LYS A 540 17.42 -24.88 -11.39
C LYS A 540 18.08 -23.52 -11.21
N ASP A 541 18.67 -23.00 -12.30
CA ASP A 541 19.18 -21.64 -12.36
C ASP A 541 18.09 -20.63 -12.01
N PRO A 542 18.28 -19.80 -10.96
CA PRO A 542 17.28 -18.84 -10.52
C PRO A 542 17.00 -17.73 -11.55
N ALA A 543 17.88 -17.55 -12.54
CA ALA A 543 17.69 -16.58 -13.61
C ALA A 543 16.66 -17.01 -14.65
N ARG A 544 16.31 -18.30 -14.73
CA ARG A 544 15.45 -18.89 -15.78
C ARG A 544 14.03 -19.19 -15.28
N PRO A 545 13.03 -19.28 -16.18
CA PRO A 545 11.67 -19.74 -15.85
C PRO A 545 11.66 -21.10 -15.15
N ILE A 546 10.62 -21.41 -14.35
CA ILE A 546 10.46 -22.70 -13.64
C ILE A 546 10.62 -23.89 -14.60
N GLY A 547 10.08 -23.82 -15.81
CA GLY A 547 10.19 -24.81 -16.86
C GLY A 547 9.86 -24.22 -18.22
N SER A 548 10.55 -24.71 -19.24
CA SER A 548 10.32 -24.36 -20.64
C SER A 548 10.13 -25.63 -21.47
N PHE A 549 8.98 -25.73 -22.16
CA PHE A 549 8.58 -26.96 -22.84
C PHE A 549 8.13 -26.68 -24.27
N LEU A 550 8.53 -27.56 -25.22
CA LEU A 550 8.01 -27.56 -26.57
C LEU A 550 7.21 -28.86 -26.80
N PHE A 551 5.90 -28.73 -27.03
CA PHE A 551 4.97 -29.80 -27.27
C PHE A 551 4.73 -29.97 -28.78
N LEU A 552 5.17 -31.06 -29.35
CA LEU A 552 5.06 -31.37 -30.75
C LEU A 552 3.99 -32.43 -30.98
N GLY A 553 3.27 -32.36 -32.08
CA GLY A 553 2.32 -33.40 -32.46
C GLY A 553 1.02 -32.86 -33.10
N PRO A 554 0.17 -33.78 -33.61
CA PRO A 554 -1.08 -33.39 -34.28
C PRO A 554 -2.06 -32.68 -33.37
N THR A 555 -3.10 -32.10 -33.95
CA THR A 555 -4.17 -31.45 -33.20
C THR A 555 -5.00 -32.48 -32.43
N GLY A 556 -5.52 -32.10 -31.24
CA GLY A 556 -6.43 -32.95 -30.47
C GLY A 556 -5.82 -34.09 -29.68
N VAL A 557 -4.47 -34.15 -29.55
CA VAL A 557 -3.78 -35.19 -28.76
C VAL A 557 -3.59 -34.86 -27.28
N GLY A 558 -3.99 -33.65 -26.84
CA GLY A 558 -3.97 -33.26 -25.45
C GLY A 558 -2.92 -32.23 -25.04
N LYS A 559 -2.20 -31.57 -25.98
CA LYS A 559 -1.20 -30.52 -25.68
C LYS A 559 -1.74 -29.41 -24.78
N THR A 560 -2.81 -28.76 -25.20
CA THR A 560 -3.47 -27.68 -24.42
C THR A 560 -4.11 -28.19 -23.13
N GLU A 561 -4.61 -29.44 -23.10
CA GLU A 561 -5.20 -30.03 -21.90
C GLU A 561 -4.12 -30.30 -20.82
N LEU A 562 -2.90 -30.73 -21.21
CA LEU A 562 -1.79 -30.87 -20.28
C LEU A 562 -1.39 -29.50 -19.71
N SER A 563 -1.40 -28.42 -20.50
CA SER A 563 -1.10 -27.08 -20.04
C SER A 563 -2.13 -26.60 -19.01
N LYS A 564 -3.43 -26.87 -19.23
CA LYS A 564 -4.51 -26.56 -18.26
C LYS A 564 -4.40 -27.39 -16.98
N ALA A 565 -4.17 -28.71 -17.14
CA ALA A 565 -3.98 -29.60 -16.00
C ALA A 565 -2.77 -29.20 -15.13
N LEU A 566 -1.69 -28.73 -15.78
CA LEU A 566 -0.51 -28.23 -15.11
C LEU A 566 -0.79 -26.92 -14.34
N ALA A 567 -1.52 -25.98 -14.97
CA ALA A 567 -1.92 -24.73 -14.32
C ALA A 567 -2.74 -25.01 -13.06
N GLU A 568 -3.73 -25.89 -13.14
CA GLU A 568 -4.55 -26.28 -11.98
C GLU A 568 -3.73 -26.98 -10.89
N ALA A 569 -2.86 -27.92 -11.26
CA ALA A 569 -2.10 -28.73 -10.31
C ALA A 569 -1.00 -27.94 -9.58
N VAL A 570 -0.32 -27.01 -10.28
CA VAL A 570 0.82 -26.24 -9.74
C VAL A 570 0.37 -24.89 -9.17
N PHE A 571 -0.53 -24.20 -9.86
CA PHE A 571 -0.93 -22.83 -9.54
C PHE A 571 -2.36 -22.74 -8.94
N GLY A 572 -3.04 -23.88 -8.76
CA GLY A 572 -4.32 -23.98 -8.06
C GLY A 572 -5.57 -23.62 -8.88
N SER A 573 -5.41 -23.07 -10.09
CA SER A 573 -6.52 -22.69 -10.97
C SER A 573 -6.17 -22.86 -12.45
N GLU A 574 -7.13 -23.32 -13.27
CA GLU A 574 -6.98 -23.28 -14.73
C GLU A 574 -6.85 -21.86 -15.28
N GLN A 575 -7.37 -20.86 -14.57
CA GLN A 575 -7.29 -19.44 -14.96
C GLN A 575 -5.88 -18.88 -14.81
N ALA A 576 -5.01 -19.54 -14.06
CA ALA A 576 -3.59 -19.21 -13.97
C ALA A 576 -2.81 -19.56 -15.25
N MET A 577 -3.51 -19.74 -16.38
CA MET A 577 -2.92 -19.97 -17.69
C MET A 577 -3.15 -18.78 -18.63
N ILE A 578 -2.04 -18.15 -19.04
CA ILE A 578 -2.04 -17.10 -20.06
C ILE A 578 -1.86 -17.77 -21.42
N ARG A 579 -2.88 -17.75 -22.26
CA ARG A 579 -2.79 -18.27 -23.63
C ARG A 579 -2.51 -17.14 -24.61
N VAL A 580 -1.52 -17.35 -25.47
CA VAL A 580 -1.13 -16.46 -26.56
C VAL A 580 -1.13 -17.28 -27.85
N ASP A 581 -2.01 -16.92 -28.78
CA ASP A 581 -2.11 -17.57 -30.08
C ASP A 581 -1.15 -16.90 -31.06
N MET A 582 -0.15 -17.65 -31.53
CA MET A 582 0.89 -17.11 -32.41
C MET A 582 0.39 -16.79 -33.83
N SER A 583 -0.82 -17.23 -34.18
CA SER A 583 -1.47 -16.80 -35.43
C SER A 583 -1.76 -15.30 -35.44
N GLU A 584 -1.91 -14.66 -34.29
CA GLU A 584 -2.09 -13.20 -34.15
C GLU A 584 -0.77 -12.42 -34.28
N TYR A 585 0.38 -13.11 -34.25
CA TYR A 585 1.73 -12.53 -34.22
C TYR A 585 2.57 -12.95 -35.45
N MET A 586 1.92 -13.09 -36.61
CA MET A 586 2.57 -13.45 -37.87
C MET A 586 3.28 -12.26 -38.54
N GLU A 587 2.85 -11.03 -38.27
CA GLU A 587 3.37 -9.82 -38.88
C GLU A 587 4.38 -9.12 -37.95
N LYS A 588 5.35 -8.39 -38.52
CA LYS A 588 6.36 -7.64 -37.77
C LYS A 588 5.75 -6.64 -36.78
N HIS A 589 4.69 -5.96 -37.15
CA HIS A 589 4.01 -5.00 -36.27
C HIS A 589 3.30 -5.66 -35.08
N SER A 590 3.01 -6.94 -35.16
CA SER A 590 2.36 -7.67 -34.06
C SER A 590 3.29 -7.90 -32.87
N VAL A 591 4.60 -7.85 -33.06
CA VAL A 591 5.59 -7.95 -31.97
C VAL A 591 5.43 -6.77 -31.00
N SER A 592 5.16 -5.56 -31.50
CA SER A 592 4.87 -4.40 -30.67
C SER A 592 3.62 -4.58 -29.78
N LYS A 593 2.64 -5.37 -30.22
CA LYS A 593 1.48 -5.70 -29.37
C LYS A 593 1.87 -6.59 -28.19
N MET A 594 2.93 -7.38 -28.31
CA MET A 594 3.38 -8.29 -27.25
C MET A 594 4.08 -7.55 -26.11
N ILE A 595 5.01 -6.64 -26.45
CA ILE A 595 5.89 -5.94 -25.48
C ILE A 595 5.57 -4.44 -25.34
N GLY A 596 4.69 -3.88 -26.17
CA GLY A 596 4.37 -2.45 -26.25
C GLY A 596 4.97 -1.77 -27.47
N SER A 597 4.36 -0.64 -27.87
CA SER A 597 4.83 0.20 -28.98
C SER A 597 5.92 1.14 -28.49
N PRO A 598 6.97 1.43 -29.29
CA PRO A 598 7.97 2.42 -28.95
C PRO A 598 7.37 3.83 -28.76
N PRO A 599 8.05 4.73 -28.03
CA PRO A 599 7.61 6.12 -27.86
C PRO A 599 7.32 6.79 -29.20
N GLY A 600 6.19 7.48 -29.31
CA GLY A 600 5.77 8.20 -30.52
C GLY A 600 4.91 7.38 -31.50
N TYR A 601 4.65 6.11 -31.26
CA TYR A 601 3.73 5.30 -32.05
C TYR A 601 2.36 5.14 -31.36
N VAL A 602 1.32 4.97 -32.17
CA VAL A 602 -0.05 4.72 -31.68
C VAL A 602 -0.06 3.45 -30.82
N GLY A 603 -0.66 3.53 -29.63
CA GLY A 603 -0.72 2.43 -28.66
C GLY A 603 0.44 2.36 -27.66
N TYR A 604 1.28 3.39 -27.57
CA TYR A 604 2.36 3.46 -26.56
C TYR A 604 1.84 3.41 -25.11
N GLU A 605 0.69 4.06 -24.84
CA GLU A 605 0.07 4.10 -23.51
C GLU A 605 -0.63 2.79 -23.11
N GLU A 606 -1.00 1.96 -24.08
CA GLU A 606 -1.75 0.72 -23.82
C GLU A 606 -0.87 -0.43 -23.26
N GLY A 607 0.46 -0.28 -23.31
CA GLY A 607 1.40 -1.32 -22.89
C GLY A 607 1.36 -2.59 -23.76
N GLY A 608 2.24 -3.55 -23.52
CA GLY A 608 2.26 -4.83 -24.24
C GLY A 608 1.27 -5.84 -23.66
N GLN A 609 0.52 -6.53 -24.50
CA GLN A 609 -0.49 -7.50 -24.05
C GLN A 609 0.10 -8.66 -23.23
N LEU A 610 1.26 -9.16 -23.62
CA LEU A 610 1.95 -10.22 -22.87
C LEU A 610 2.59 -9.66 -21.59
N SER A 611 3.33 -8.56 -21.71
CA SER A 611 4.02 -7.95 -20.59
C SER A 611 3.05 -7.56 -19.46
N GLU A 612 1.92 -6.95 -19.79
CA GLU A 612 0.88 -6.60 -18.81
C GLU A 612 0.20 -7.82 -18.16
N LYS A 613 -0.12 -8.86 -18.96
CA LYS A 613 -0.74 -10.09 -18.42
C LYS A 613 0.21 -10.81 -17.46
N VAL A 614 1.51 -10.89 -17.79
CA VAL A 614 2.51 -11.54 -16.94
C VAL A 614 2.82 -10.70 -15.71
N ARG A 615 2.91 -9.37 -15.85
CA ARG A 615 3.10 -8.47 -14.71
C ARG A 615 1.99 -8.60 -13.66
N ARG A 616 0.73 -8.75 -14.12
CA ARG A 616 -0.43 -8.96 -13.23
C ARG A 616 -0.49 -10.37 -12.64
N ASN A 617 0.03 -11.37 -13.36
CA ASN A 617 0.01 -12.78 -12.97
C ASN A 617 1.38 -13.42 -13.18
N PRO A 618 2.39 -13.06 -12.37
CA PRO A 618 3.76 -13.54 -12.54
C PRO A 618 3.89 -15.03 -12.19
N TYR A 619 2.90 -15.60 -11.52
CA TYR A 619 2.87 -17.01 -11.12
C TYR A 619 1.81 -17.74 -11.97
N SER A 620 2.21 -18.14 -13.19
CA SER A 620 1.28 -18.68 -14.19
C SER A 620 1.96 -19.62 -15.20
N VAL A 621 1.12 -20.36 -15.94
CA VAL A 621 1.54 -21.08 -17.15
C VAL A 621 1.31 -20.16 -18.35
N ILE A 622 2.35 -19.94 -19.14
CA ILE A 622 2.26 -19.21 -20.40
C ILE A 622 2.25 -20.22 -21.54
N LEU A 623 1.15 -20.28 -22.28
CA LEU A 623 0.99 -21.15 -23.43
C LEU A 623 1.08 -20.34 -24.71
N PHE A 624 2.17 -20.53 -25.46
CA PHE A 624 2.32 -20.04 -26.83
C PHE A 624 1.82 -21.13 -27.80
N ASP A 625 0.62 -20.92 -28.35
CA ASP A 625 -0.02 -21.89 -29.21
C ASP A 625 0.39 -21.66 -30.68
N GLU A 626 0.69 -22.72 -31.43
CA GLU A 626 1.11 -22.70 -32.83
C GLU A 626 2.36 -21.83 -33.10
N ILE A 627 3.45 -22.08 -32.32
CA ILE A 627 4.67 -21.26 -32.31
C ILE A 627 5.34 -21.19 -33.70
N GLU A 628 5.14 -22.17 -34.57
CA GLU A 628 5.64 -22.19 -35.95
C GLU A 628 5.06 -21.05 -36.83
N LYS A 629 3.96 -20.44 -36.43
CA LYS A 629 3.35 -19.32 -37.16
C LYS A 629 3.89 -17.95 -36.75
N ALA A 630 4.63 -17.88 -35.66
CA ALA A 630 5.16 -16.62 -35.12
C ALA A 630 6.18 -15.98 -36.06
N HIS A 631 6.16 -14.64 -36.10
CA HIS A 631 7.21 -13.89 -36.80
C HIS A 631 8.58 -14.14 -36.18
N PRO A 632 9.68 -14.16 -36.98
CA PRO A 632 11.04 -14.41 -36.47
C PRO A 632 11.46 -13.54 -35.27
N ASP A 633 11.00 -12.29 -35.18
CA ASP A 633 11.34 -11.39 -34.09
C ASP A 633 10.72 -11.83 -32.75
N VAL A 634 9.63 -12.61 -32.75
CA VAL A 634 9.06 -13.21 -31.52
C VAL A 634 10.07 -14.16 -30.86
N PHE A 635 10.81 -14.92 -31.69
CA PHE A 635 11.83 -15.84 -31.16
C PHE A 635 12.96 -15.09 -30.43
N ASN A 636 13.30 -13.87 -30.87
CA ASN A 636 14.31 -13.06 -30.19
C ASN A 636 13.84 -12.65 -28.76
N ILE A 637 12.55 -12.32 -28.61
CA ILE A 637 11.94 -12.04 -27.30
C ILE A 637 11.93 -13.30 -26.45
N LEU A 638 11.53 -14.43 -27.02
CA LEU A 638 11.49 -15.70 -26.30
C LEU A 638 12.90 -16.17 -25.89
N LEU A 639 13.94 -15.91 -26.68
CA LEU A 639 15.31 -16.17 -26.29
C LEU A 639 15.70 -15.40 -25.01
N GLN A 640 15.35 -14.12 -24.94
CA GLN A 640 15.60 -13.31 -23.74
C GLN A 640 14.83 -13.87 -22.53
N VAL A 641 13.56 -14.25 -22.70
CA VAL A 641 12.77 -14.87 -21.64
C VAL A 641 13.39 -16.18 -21.13
N LEU A 642 13.86 -17.03 -22.08
CA LEU A 642 14.41 -18.37 -21.75
C LEU A 642 15.78 -18.30 -21.08
N ASP A 643 16.57 -17.25 -21.34
CA ASP A 643 17.92 -17.08 -20.77
C ASP A 643 17.91 -16.23 -19.49
N ASP A 644 17.37 -15.01 -19.61
CA ASP A 644 17.46 -13.99 -18.56
C ASP A 644 16.23 -14.02 -17.64
N GLY A 645 15.18 -14.77 -18.02
CA GLY A 645 13.94 -14.86 -17.28
C GLY A 645 13.14 -13.56 -17.19
N HIS A 646 13.47 -12.55 -17.99
CA HIS A 646 12.75 -11.28 -18.04
C HIS A 646 12.75 -10.68 -19.44
N ILE A 647 11.82 -9.76 -19.69
CA ILE A 647 11.82 -8.89 -20.86
C ILE A 647 11.75 -7.45 -20.42
N THR A 648 12.26 -6.54 -21.25
CA THR A 648 12.06 -5.11 -21.06
C THR A 648 10.92 -4.68 -21.98
N ASP A 649 9.86 -4.09 -21.40
CA ASP A 649 8.74 -3.57 -22.21
C ASP A 649 9.12 -2.25 -22.91
N ALA A 650 8.22 -1.75 -23.76
CA ALA A 650 8.46 -0.51 -24.48
C ALA A 650 8.52 0.74 -23.58
N GLN A 651 8.10 0.63 -22.33
CA GLN A 651 8.18 1.69 -21.32
C GLN A 651 9.46 1.58 -20.47
N GLY A 652 10.38 0.66 -20.80
CA GLY A 652 11.63 0.45 -20.07
C GLY A 652 11.49 -0.42 -18.80
N ARG A 653 10.30 -0.92 -18.50
CA ARG A 653 10.05 -1.72 -17.29
C ARG A 653 10.45 -3.18 -17.52
N LYS A 654 11.11 -3.76 -16.53
CA LYS A 654 11.46 -5.19 -16.53
C LYS A 654 10.25 -6.02 -16.10
N VAL A 655 9.84 -6.97 -16.94
CA VAL A 655 8.75 -7.93 -16.66
C VAL A 655 9.36 -9.30 -16.41
N ASP A 656 9.14 -9.86 -15.24
CA ASP A 656 9.75 -11.10 -14.75
C ASP A 656 8.95 -12.34 -15.17
N PHE A 657 9.63 -13.33 -15.74
CA PHE A 657 9.09 -14.63 -16.13
C PHE A 657 9.67 -15.79 -15.30
N LYS A 658 10.54 -15.52 -14.31
CA LYS A 658 11.25 -16.55 -13.53
C LYS A 658 10.32 -17.48 -12.79
N GLN A 659 9.14 -16.99 -12.39
CA GLN A 659 8.14 -17.76 -11.68
C GLN A 659 7.07 -18.36 -12.60
N THR A 660 7.26 -18.30 -13.92
CA THR A 660 6.33 -18.86 -14.92
C THR A 660 6.79 -20.24 -15.42
N ILE A 661 5.83 -20.99 -15.95
CA ILE A 661 6.10 -22.19 -16.77
C ILE A 661 5.74 -21.85 -18.21
N ILE A 662 6.72 -21.97 -19.11
CA ILE A 662 6.56 -21.65 -20.53
C ILE A 662 6.26 -22.94 -21.30
N ILE A 663 5.17 -22.97 -22.00
CA ILE A 663 4.76 -24.07 -22.88
C ILE A 663 4.56 -23.51 -24.29
N MET A 664 5.25 -24.08 -25.24
CA MET A 664 5.09 -23.79 -26.66
C MET A 664 4.47 -24.99 -27.34
N THR A 665 3.43 -24.82 -28.15
CA THR A 665 2.88 -25.94 -28.93
C THR A 665 3.18 -25.75 -30.41
N SER A 666 3.46 -26.86 -31.10
CA SER A 666 3.63 -26.87 -32.54
C SER A 666 3.01 -28.12 -33.17
N ASN A 667 2.54 -27.94 -34.40
CA ASN A 667 2.07 -29.03 -35.25
C ASN A 667 3.16 -29.56 -36.21
N ALA A 668 4.41 -29.12 -36.05
CA ALA A 668 5.56 -29.59 -36.80
C ALA A 668 5.68 -31.11 -36.68
N GLY A 669 5.94 -31.80 -37.78
CA GLY A 669 6.05 -33.25 -37.85
C GLY A 669 4.75 -34.04 -37.68
N ALA A 670 3.59 -33.35 -37.62
CA ALA A 670 2.29 -34.01 -37.44
C ALA A 670 2.00 -35.08 -38.51
N GLN A 671 2.40 -34.86 -39.77
CA GLN A 671 2.22 -35.86 -40.88
C GLN A 671 3.02 -37.15 -40.64
N MET A 672 4.22 -37.02 -40.08
CA MET A 672 5.09 -38.20 -39.77
C MET A 672 4.51 -39.01 -38.60
N ILE A 673 3.77 -38.36 -37.68
CA ILE A 673 3.09 -39.03 -36.57
C ILE A 673 1.83 -39.75 -37.03
N MET A 674 1.12 -39.22 -38.05
CA MET A 674 -0.16 -39.75 -38.53
C MET A 674 0.04 -40.87 -39.58
N GLU A 675 1.10 -40.80 -40.39
CA GLU A 675 1.38 -41.76 -41.44
C GLU A 675 2.80 -42.37 -41.21
N PRO A 676 2.96 -43.30 -40.24
CA PRO A 676 4.23 -44.00 -40.10
C PRO A 676 4.45 -44.85 -41.39
N LYS A 677 5.49 -44.49 -42.16
CA LYS A 677 5.88 -45.27 -43.33
C LYS A 677 6.33 -46.65 -42.89
N HIS A 678 5.43 -47.65 -43.00
CA HIS A 678 5.78 -49.05 -42.82
C HIS A 678 6.68 -49.51 -43.98
N LEU A 679 7.97 -49.52 -43.79
CA LEU A 679 8.94 -50.15 -44.67
C LEU A 679 9.56 -51.32 -43.92
N GLY A 680 9.05 -52.54 -44.26
CA GLY A 680 9.71 -53.77 -43.97
C GLY A 680 9.21 -54.64 -42.84
N PHE A 681 8.88 -55.88 -43.19
CA PHE A 681 8.59 -57.01 -42.28
C PHE A 681 9.74 -57.28 -41.31
N MET A 682 9.56 -57.22 -40.04
CA MET A 682 10.25 -58.00 -39.01
C MET A 682 9.53 -57.92 -37.69
N SER A 683 9.26 -59.08 -37.13
CA SER A 683 8.55 -59.29 -35.84
C SER A 683 9.45 -59.09 -34.62
N GLY A 684 8.89 -58.48 -33.58
CA GLY A 684 9.47 -58.43 -32.22
C GLY A 684 10.15 -57.11 -31.84
N ASP A 685 9.65 -56.40 -30.80
CA ASP A 685 10.11 -55.12 -30.26
C ASP A 685 9.81 -53.87 -31.12
N THR A 686 8.73 -53.89 -31.86
CA THR A 686 8.43 -52.90 -32.93
C THR A 686 7.96 -51.55 -32.38
N GLU A 687 7.13 -51.48 -31.32
CA GLU A 687 6.52 -50.21 -30.87
C GLU A 687 7.54 -49.20 -30.33
N LYS A 688 8.53 -49.62 -29.57
CA LYS A 688 9.56 -48.70 -29.08
C LYS A 688 10.51 -48.18 -30.17
N ARG A 689 10.89 -49.06 -31.13
CA ARG A 689 11.74 -48.68 -32.26
C ARG A 689 11.01 -47.76 -33.26
N ASP A 690 9.73 -48.03 -33.50
CA ASP A 690 8.92 -47.17 -34.38
C ASP A 690 8.70 -45.78 -33.75
N TYR A 691 8.54 -45.72 -32.43
CA TYR A 691 8.49 -44.47 -31.70
C TYR A 691 9.79 -43.67 -31.78
N GLU A 692 10.96 -44.33 -31.56
CA GLU A 692 12.26 -43.65 -31.64
C GLU A 692 12.53 -43.10 -33.05
N ARG A 693 12.16 -43.85 -34.09
CA ARG A 693 12.28 -43.42 -35.49
C ARG A 693 11.34 -42.23 -35.80
N MET A 694 10.09 -42.32 -35.39
CA MET A 694 9.11 -41.20 -35.50
C MET A 694 9.64 -39.96 -34.78
N LYS A 695 10.11 -40.11 -33.55
CA LYS A 695 10.67 -39.02 -32.75
C LYS A 695 11.89 -38.38 -33.43
N SER A 696 12.77 -39.21 -33.99
CA SER A 696 13.96 -38.73 -34.74
C SER A 696 13.55 -37.93 -35.97
N GLY A 697 12.56 -38.39 -36.73
CA GLY A 697 12.05 -37.69 -37.91
C GLY A 697 11.40 -36.37 -37.59
N VAL A 698 10.53 -36.35 -36.54
CA VAL A 698 9.94 -35.12 -36.05
C VAL A 698 11.00 -34.13 -35.58
N MET A 699 12.02 -34.61 -34.86
CA MET A 699 13.11 -33.74 -34.39
C MET A 699 13.95 -33.18 -35.55
N GLU A 700 14.10 -33.92 -36.65
CA GLU A 700 14.78 -33.43 -37.85
C GLU A 700 13.98 -32.28 -38.49
N GLU A 701 12.65 -32.40 -38.59
CA GLU A 701 11.79 -31.33 -39.10
C GLU A 701 11.81 -30.08 -38.21
N VAL A 702 11.77 -30.29 -36.89
CA VAL A 702 11.88 -29.21 -35.90
C VAL A 702 13.19 -28.44 -36.01
N ARG A 703 14.31 -29.17 -36.24
CA ARG A 703 15.63 -28.56 -36.47
C ARG A 703 15.73 -27.76 -37.77
N ARG A 704 14.89 -28.09 -38.76
CA ARG A 704 14.79 -27.31 -40.01
C ARG A 704 13.97 -26.03 -39.81
N MET A 705 12.94 -26.08 -38.95
CA MET A 705 12.03 -24.94 -38.70
C MET A 705 12.60 -23.93 -37.70
N PHE A 706 13.23 -24.38 -36.64
CA PHE A 706 13.70 -23.56 -35.55
C PHE A 706 15.22 -23.49 -35.48
N LYS A 707 15.76 -22.33 -35.16
CA LYS A 707 17.19 -22.13 -34.99
C LYS A 707 17.73 -23.00 -33.84
N PRO A 708 18.94 -23.59 -34.00
CA PRO A 708 19.57 -24.43 -32.98
C PRO A 708 19.70 -23.71 -31.62
N GLU A 709 19.98 -22.44 -31.68
CA GLU A 709 20.08 -21.58 -30.48
C GLU A 709 18.79 -21.58 -29.65
N PHE A 710 17.63 -21.47 -30.29
CA PHE A 710 16.34 -21.52 -29.62
C PHE A 710 16.05 -22.90 -29.01
N LEU A 711 16.29 -23.98 -29.77
CA LEU A 711 16.04 -25.34 -29.30
C LEU A 711 16.91 -25.74 -28.10
N ASN A 712 18.16 -25.24 -28.04
CA ASN A 712 19.09 -25.52 -26.92
C ASN A 712 18.70 -24.82 -25.61
N ARG A 713 17.80 -23.84 -25.66
CA ARG A 713 17.31 -23.09 -24.46
C ARG A 713 16.06 -23.69 -23.85
N ILE A 714 15.42 -24.61 -24.56
CA ILE A 714 14.23 -25.31 -24.10
C ILE A 714 14.63 -26.47 -23.21
N ASP A 715 14.05 -26.57 -22.01
CA ASP A 715 14.39 -27.61 -21.04
C ASP A 715 14.01 -29.00 -21.56
N GLU A 716 12.82 -29.16 -22.18
CA GLU A 716 12.37 -30.46 -22.66
C GLU A 716 11.51 -30.30 -23.95
N ILE A 717 11.81 -31.11 -24.96
CA ILE A 717 11.01 -31.17 -26.19
C ILE A 717 10.27 -32.52 -26.20
N MET A 718 8.94 -32.46 -26.29
CA MET A 718 8.06 -33.59 -26.11
C MET A 718 7.26 -33.85 -27.37
N VAL A 719 7.25 -35.09 -27.82
CA VAL A 719 6.45 -35.56 -28.96
C VAL A 719 5.22 -36.28 -28.44
N PHE A 720 4.05 -35.73 -28.75
CA PHE A 720 2.76 -36.31 -28.38
C PHE A 720 2.33 -37.36 -29.38
N HIS A 721 1.91 -38.52 -28.90
CA HIS A 721 1.44 -39.65 -29.72
C HIS A 721 0.01 -39.44 -30.22
N SER A 722 -0.30 -40.10 -31.30
CA SER A 722 -1.70 -40.31 -31.71
C SER A 722 -2.45 -41.14 -30.67
N LEU A 723 -3.71 -40.81 -30.47
CA LEU A 723 -4.56 -41.49 -29.49
C LEU A 723 -5.12 -42.80 -30.07
N ASN A 724 -5.00 -43.89 -29.32
CA ASN A 724 -5.63 -45.16 -29.67
C ASN A 724 -7.09 -45.22 -29.17
N LYS A 725 -7.86 -46.23 -29.63
CA LYS A 725 -9.28 -46.38 -29.24
C LYS A 725 -9.51 -46.50 -27.73
N GLU A 726 -8.62 -47.16 -27.03
CA GLU A 726 -8.71 -47.27 -25.55
C GLU A 726 -8.54 -45.92 -24.86
N ASN A 727 -7.59 -45.11 -25.32
CA ASN A 727 -7.37 -43.78 -24.82
C ASN A 727 -8.58 -42.85 -25.06
N ILE A 728 -9.17 -42.94 -26.26
CA ILE A 728 -10.39 -42.20 -26.61
C ILE A 728 -11.56 -42.59 -25.69
N ARG A 729 -11.75 -43.88 -25.40
CA ARG A 729 -12.78 -44.34 -24.47
C ARG A 729 -12.59 -43.79 -23.04
N LYS A 730 -11.36 -43.74 -22.56
CA LYS A 730 -11.01 -43.13 -21.27
C LYS A 730 -11.30 -41.64 -21.27
N ILE A 731 -10.96 -40.92 -22.35
CA ILE A 731 -11.24 -39.48 -22.52
C ILE A 731 -12.74 -39.22 -22.53
N VAL A 732 -13.53 -40.01 -23.29
CA VAL A 732 -14.99 -39.92 -23.28
C VAL A 732 -15.55 -40.07 -21.88
N THR A 733 -15.00 -41.04 -21.09
CA THR A 733 -15.44 -41.24 -19.70
C THR A 733 -15.16 -40.02 -18.82
N ILE A 734 -14.03 -39.32 -19.00
CA ILE A 734 -13.72 -38.09 -18.27
C ILE A 734 -14.65 -36.94 -18.66
N LEU A 735 -14.88 -36.75 -19.96
CA LEU A 735 -15.78 -35.72 -20.48
C LEU A 735 -17.22 -35.91 -20.03
N LEU A 736 -17.69 -37.17 -19.99
CA LEU A 736 -19.03 -37.52 -19.51
C LEU A 736 -19.17 -37.28 -18.01
N LYS A 737 -18.17 -37.62 -17.19
CA LYS A 737 -18.17 -37.28 -15.77
C LYS A 737 -18.32 -35.77 -15.51
N ASN A 738 -17.70 -34.95 -16.33
CA ASN A 738 -17.85 -33.50 -16.23
C ASN A 738 -19.28 -33.05 -16.62
N LEU A 739 -19.91 -33.74 -17.56
CA LEU A 739 -21.31 -33.49 -17.91
C LEU A 739 -22.26 -33.98 -16.79
N GLU A 740 -22.02 -35.19 -16.23
CA GLU A 740 -22.76 -35.77 -15.11
C GLU A 740 -22.75 -34.81 -13.91
N LYS A 741 -21.57 -34.26 -13.57
CA LYS A 741 -21.41 -33.30 -12.48
C LYS A 741 -22.21 -32.00 -12.73
N ARG A 742 -22.16 -31.45 -13.95
CA ARG A 742 -22.93 -30.24 -14.30
C ARG A 742 -24.44 -30.48 -14.27
N CYS A 743 -24.90 -31.64 -14.75
CA CYS A 743 -26.31 -32.00 -14.69
C CYS A 743 -26.78 -32.09 -13.26
N GLN A 744 -25.97 -32.65 -12.34
CA GLN A 744 -26.29 -32.76 -10.94
C GLN A 744 -26.28 -31.39 -10.22
N GLU A 745 -25.28 -30.54 -10.48
CA GLU A 745 -25.15 -29.25 -9.81
C GLU A 745 -26.13 -28.17 -10.29
N GLN A 746 -26.47 -28.19 -11.61
CA GLN A 746 -27.29 -27.12 -12.22
C GLN A 746 -28.74 -27.53 -12.45
N LEU A 747 -29.01 -28.78 -12.68
CA LEU A 747 -30.32 -29.29 -13.08
C LEU A 747 -30.92 -30.24 -12.06
N ASP A 748 -30.18 -30.65 -11.03
CA ASP A 748 -30.54 -31.67 -10.05
C ASP A 748 -30.92 -33.02 -10.71
N ILE A 749 -30.20 -33.36 -11.81
CA ILE A 749 -30.44 -34.61 -12.57
C ILE A 749 -29.21 -35.51 -12.43
N ILE A 750 -29.44 -36.75 -11.99
CA ILE A 750 -28.37 -37.77 -11.90
C ILE A 750 -28.25 -38.49 -13.25
N LEU A 751 -27.26 -38.13 -14.02
CA LEU A 751 -26.96 -38.74 -15.32
C LEU A 751 -26.07 -39.98 -15.16
N LYS A 752 -26.45 -41.13 -15.74
CA LYS A 752 -25.64 -42.38 -15.77
C LYS A 752 -25.50 -42.88 -17.20
N VAL A 753 -24.25 -42.94 -17.69
CA VAL A 753 -23.96 -43.33 -19.07
C VAL A 753 -23.44 -44.77 -19.13
N THR A 754 -24.12 -45.64 -19.92
CA THR A 754 -23.72 -47.04 -20.07
C THR A 754 -22.44 -47.21 -20.91
N GLY A 755 -21.73 -48.33 -20.76
CA GLY A 755 -20.50 -48.63 -21.51
C GLY A 755 -20.73 -48.63 -23.05
N ALA A 756 -21.86 -49.18 -23.50
CA ALA A 756 -22.23 -49.16 -24.95
C ALA A 756 -22.44 -47.73 -25.48
N ALA A 757 -23.01 -46.83 -24.67
CA ALA A 757 -23.15 -45.42 -25.06
C ALA A 757 -21.78 -44.72 -25.15
N LYS A 758 -20.88 -45.01 -24.23
CA LYS A 758 -19.49 -44.51 -24.30
C LYS A 758 -18.77 -44.96 -25.54
N ASP A 759 -18.91 -46.24 -25.91
CA ASP A 759 -18.29 -46.81 -27.09
C ASP A 759 -18.84 -46.17 -28.38
N LEU A 760 -20.17 -45.98 -28.48
CA LEU A 760 -20.81 -45.33 -29.59
C LEU A 760 -20.34 -43.87 -29.76
N ILE A 761 -20.16 -43.14 -28.68
CA ILE A 761 -19.65 -41.77 -28.68
C ILE A 761 -18.17 -41.75 -29.08
N ALA A 762 -17.40 -42.68 -28.55
CA ALA A 762 -16.00 -42.81 -28.92
C ALA A 762 -15.79 -43.10 -30.41
N ASP A 763 -16.57 -44.02 -30.99
CA ASP A 763 -16.51 -44.31 -32.44
C ASP A 763 -17.04 -43.18 -33.31
N ALA A 764 -18.07 -42.44 -32.88
CA ALA A 764 -18.62 -41.29 -33.59
C ALA A 764 -17.75 -40.03 -33.53
N GLY A 765 -17.01 -39.85 -32.44
CA GLY A 765 -16.18 -38.67 -32.22
C GLY A 765 -14.69 -38.89 -32.44
N PHE A 766 -14.27 -40.08 -32.89
CA PHE A 766 -12.89 -40.35 -33.26
C PHE A 766 -12.61 -40.02 -34.72
N ASP A 767 -11.63 -39.16 -34.93
CA ASP A 767 -11.07 -38.82 -36.24
C ASP A 767 -9.55 -38.91 -36.15
N SER A 768 -8.95 -39.67 -37.04
CA SER A 768 -7.50 -39.86 -37.08
C SER A 768 -6.72 -38.58 -37.32
N LYS A 769 -7.33 -37.60 -38.02
CA LYS A 769 -6.71 -36.29 -38.30
C LYS A 769 -6.91 -35.28 -37.20
N TYR A 770 -8.05 -35.33 -36.50
CA TYR A 770 -8.45 -34.30 -35.51
C TYR A 770 -8.39 -34.81 -34.07
N GLY A 771 -8.01 -36.08 -33.86
CA GLY A 771 -7.84 -36.68 -32.52
C GLY A 771 -9.11 -36.68 -31.70
N ALA A 772 -9.02 -36.24 -30.45
CA ALA A 772 -10.11 -36.18 -29.51
C ALA A 772 -10.97 -34.86 -29.62
N ARG A 773 -10.62 -33.92 -30.49
CA ARG A 773 -11.32 -32.63 -30.63
C ARG A 773 -12.80 -32.76 -30.98
N PRO A 774 -13.22 -33.68 -31.91
CA PRO A 774 -14.63 -33.89 -32.25
C PRO A 774 -15.46 -34.54 -31.13
N LEU A 775 -14.85 -35.19 -30.11
CA LEU A 775 -15.55 -35.85 -29.02
C LEU A 775 -16.51 -34.92 -28.24
N ARG A 776 -16.08 -33.71 -27.98
CA ARG A 776 -16.93 -32.73 -27.26
C ARG A 776 -18.21 -32.43 -28.07
N ARG A 777 -18.05 -32.25 -29.37
CA ARG A 777 -19.20 -32.01 -30.27
C ARG A 777 -20.10 -33.26 -30.34
N ALA A 778 -19.51 -34.45 -30.42
CA ALA A 778 -20.27 -35.69 -30.42
C ALA A 778 -21.07 -35.88 -29.12
N ILE A 779 -20.50 -35.57 -27.95
CA ILE A 779 -21.20 -35.61 -26.65
C ILE A 779 -22.33 -34.56 -26.65
N GLN A 780 -22.06 -33.34 -27.10
CA GLN A 780 -23.05 -32.27 -27.13
C GLN A 780 -24.24 -32.66 -28.04
N THR A 781 -23.96 -33.08 -29.29
CA THR A 781 -25.03 -33.39 -30.23
C THR A 781 -25.79 -34.66 -29.87
N LYS A 782 -25.12 -35.72 -29.38
CA LYS A 782 -25.79 -36.99 -29.11
C LYS A 782 -26.39 -37.13 -27.70
N ILE A 783 -25.92 -36.36 -26.73
CA ILE A 783 -26.47 -36.38 -25.37
C ILE A 783 -27.06 -35.02 -25.01
N GLY A 784 -26.30 -33.92 -25.19
CA GLY A 784 -26.71 -32.60 -24.74
C GLY A 784 -28.01 -32.10 -25.44
N ASP A 785 -28.00 -32.13 -26.77
CA ASP A 785 -29.12 -31.61 -27.56
C ASP A 785 -30.39 -32.51 -27.41
N GLU A 786 -30.21 -33.84 -27.39
CA GLU A 786 -31.33 -34.77 -27.18
C GLU A 786 -31.88 -34.71 -25.77
N MET A 787 -31.01 -34.64 -24.76
CA MET A 787 -31.41 -34.48 -23.37
C MET A 787 -32.13 -33.15 -23.12
N ALA A 788 -31.70 -32.06 -23.77
CA ALA A 788 -32.37 -30.75 -23.68
C ALA A 788 -33.80 -30.85 -24.23
N THR A 789 -34.00 -31.60 -25.34
CA THR A 789 -35.34 -31.82 -25.92
C THR A 789 -36.23 -32.61 -24.92
N GLU A 790 -35.70 -33.69 -24.32
CA GLU A 790 -36.46 -34.50 -23.35
C GLU A 790 -36.82 -33.71 -22.09
N ILE A 791 -35.97 -32.79 -21.64
CA ILE A 791 -36.25 -31.87 -20.51
C ILE A 791 -37.35 -30.86 -20.90
N LEU A 792 -37.25 -30.25 -22.07
CA LEU A 792 -38.24 -29.26 -22.55
C LEU A 792 -39.60 -29.88 -22.80
N GLU A 793 -39.66 -31.15 -23.25
CA GLU A 793 -40.89 -31.89 -23.43
C GLU A 793 -41.47 -32.45 -22.11
N GLY A 794 -40.76 -32.21 -20.98
CA GLY A 794 -41.22 -32.61 -19.63
C GLY A 794 -41.09 -34.09 -19.32
N ARG A 795 -40.34 -34.85 -20.11
CA ARG A 795 -40.08 -36.31 -19.90
C ARG A 795 -38.95 -36.52 -18.86
N ILE A 796 -38.05 -35.56 -18.70
CA ILE A 796 -37.03 -35.56 -17.68
C ILE A 796 -37.24 -34.35 -16.77
N LYS A 797 -37.27 -34.57 -15.46
CA LYS A 797 -37.50 -33.54 -14.44
C LYS A 797 -36.35 -33.46 -13.46
N ALA A 798 -36.27 -32.35 -12.70
CA ALA A 798 -35.35 -32.23 -11.60
C ALA A 798 -35.60 -33.33 -10.54
N GLY A 799 -34.54 -33.93 -10.03
CA GLY A 799 -34.59 -35.09 -9.11
C GLY A 799 -34.52 -36.46 -9.80
N ASP A 800 -34.67 -36.54 -11.13
CA ASP A 800 -34.68 -37.79 -11.85
C ASP A 800 -33.29 -38.42 -12.02
N THR A 801 -33.26 -39.75 -12.01
CA THR A 801 -32.08 -40.52 -12.43
C THR A 801 -32.26 -40.95 -13.87
N VAL A 802 -31.43 -40.39 -14.78
CA VAL A 802 -31.50 -40.65 -16.23
C VAL A 802 -30.37 -41.59 -16.64
N GLN A 803 -30.74 -42.75 -17.21
CA GLN A 803 -29.75 -43.70 -17.72
C GLN A 803 -29.67 -43.61 -19.26
N VAL A 804 -28.50 -43.29 -19.81
CA VAL A 804 -28.20 -43.21 -21.23
C VAL A 804 -27.87 -44.61 -21.73
N LYS A 805 -28.74 -45.14 -22.63
CA LYS A 805 -28.60 -46.47 -23.23
C LYS A 805 -28.50 -46.36 -24.77
N VAL A 806 -28.13 -47.46 -25.43
CA VAL A 806 -28.06 -47.57 -26.88
C VAL A 806 -28.98 -48.65 -27.37
N LYS A 807 -29.80 -48.36 -28.40
CA LYS A 807 -30.62 -49.30 -29.16
C LYS A 807 -30.52 -48.95 -30.64
N ASP A 808 -30.24 -49.90 -31.48
CA ASP A 808 -30.12 -49.72 -32.95
C ASP A 808 -29.14 -48.59 -33.38
N LYS A 809 -28.01 -48.49 -32.68
CA LYS A 809 -26.97 -47.43 -32.88
C LYS A 809 -27.46 -45.99 -32.58
N LYS A 810 -28.58 -45.84 -31.89
CA LYS A 810 -29.13 -44.55 -31.41
C LYS A 810 -29.10 -44.51 -29.88
N ILE A 811 -28.89 -43.35 -29.34
CA ILE A 811 -28.93 -43.07 -27.90
C ILE A 811 -30.39 -42.86 -27.55
N TYR A 812 -30.82 -43.37 -26.37
CA TYR A 812 -32.09 -43.08 -25.78
C TYR A 812 -31.93 -42.94 -24.26
N PHE A 813 -32.88 -42.24 -23.65
CA PHE A 813 -32.87 -41.93 -22.23
C PHE A 813 -33.95 -42.79 -21.52
N GLU A 814 -33.56 -43.48 -20.50
CA GLU A 814 -34.44 -44.22 -19.59
C GLU A 814 -34.50 -43.49 -18.24
N VAL A 815 -35.63 -42.92 -17.94
CA VAL A 815 -35.87 -42.21 -16.68
C VAL A 815 -36.27 -43.22 -15.61
N LYS A 816 -35.63 -43.15 -14.46
CA LYS A 816 -36.05 -43.90 -13.24
C LYS A 816 -36.50 -42.86 -12.25
N ASP A 817 -37.80 -42.88 -11.91
CA ASP A 817 -38.40 -42.03 -10.92
C ASP A 817 -37.69 -42.20 -9.55
N ALA A 818 -37.41 -41.09 -8.86
CA ALA A 818 -36.72 -41.06 -7.56
C ALA A 818 -37.56 -41.74 -6.42
N GLU A 819 -38.83 -42.01 -6.66
CA GLU A 819 -39.72 -42.58 -5.62
C GLU A 819 -39.62 -44.12 -5.45
N LYS A 820 -38.74 -44.81 -6.18
CA LYS A 820 -38.61 -46.30 -6.11
C LYS A 820 -37.15 -46.77 -5.93
N ALA A 821 -36.29 -46.06 -5.24
CA ALA A 821 -34.97 -46.55 -4.89
C ALA A 821 -34.70 -46.48 -3.39
#